data_9640212b8348dedee2aa8f8ddc67c58d
#
_entry.id   9640212b8348dedee2aa8f8ddc67c58d
#
_cell.length_a   1.000
_cell.length_b   1.000
_cell.length_c   1.000
_cell.angle_alpha   90.00
_cell.angle_beta   90.00
_cell.angle_gamma   90.00
#
_symmetry.space_group_name_H-M   'P 1'
#
loop_
_entity.id
_entity.type
_entity.pdbx_description
1 polymer ?
#
loop_
_entity_poly.entity_id
_entity_poly.type
_entity_poly.pdbx_seq_one_letter_code
_entity_poly.pdbx_strand_id
1 'polypeptide(L)'
;MLKNKWIMSKNKPKNKDVKEQRRSNPKRMKKHQMIQAVMAAFQSSPREMFNYKQISKLIGIESQVQKLQVVDILYDLAGEDIITETDRGRYRLNNLGTLAVGEFHRRSNGKNSFLPEDGGAPVFVAERNSGHAMNGDKVKVQILAKRRGAEPEAEVVEILERVERTYVGKLQVTKGFAFLVTEDKTLANDIFIPKDKLKGGKNGDKAIVRIIEWPDEAKNPLGEVIDILGIAGDNSAEMHAILAEFGLPYKYPASVEKAAERIPETISSEEISKREDFREVLTFTVDPKDAKDFDDALSARRLSNGNWEVGVHIADVTHYVKPESIIEREAQERATSVYLVDRTIPMLPERLSNLVCSLRPDEEKLCFAVVFELDGNAEVKKFRIVRTVIKSDRRFAYEEAQTVIETGEGDCREEILALDALAKKLRAKRFRSGAINFDRYEVKFDIDEKGKPLNVYFKESKDANKMIEEFMLLANKTVAEFIGKAPGGKTKKTFVYRVHDLPSPEKMENFATFIRRFGYKMKTEGKNTDISKGINKLLDQIQGKPEQNLIETLAVRAMQKARYSTDNIGHYGLAFEYYTHFTSPIRRYPDMMVHRLLERYLAGGRSVSKEKYEDMCDHSSNMEQVAANAERASIKYKQVEFMSDKLGKVFDGVISGVTEWGLYVELNENKCEGLVPIRDLQDDYYEFDEKNYCLIGRRRKHRFQLGDPITIKVASANLERKQLDFALVDHDM
;
A
#
# COMPACT_ATOMS: atom_id res chain seq x y z
N MET A 1 -34.96 3.09 39.57
CA MET A 1 -36.21 2.64 40.24
C MET A 1 -36.53 1.24 39.72
N LEU A 2 -36.70 0.33 40.73
CA LEU A 2 -37.43 -0.94 40.76
C LEU A 2 -36.83 -2.09 39.90
N LYS A 3 -36.15 -3.04 40.55
CA LYS A 3 -36.51 -4.14 41.47
C LYS A 3 -37.55 -5.11 40.88
N ASN A 4 -37.17 -6.36 40.65
CA ASN A 4 -37.68 -7.57 41.37
C ASN A 4 -37.33 -8.80 40.56
N LYS A 5 -36.97 -9.87 41.06
CA LYS A 5 -37.08 -10.79 42.22
C LYS A 5 -37.17 -12.23 41.66
N TRP A 6 -36.26 -13.02 42.07
CA TRP A 6 -36.29 -14.43 42.48
C TRP A 6 -37.61 -15.21 42.43
N ILE A 7 -37.57 -16.42 41.90
CA ILE A 7 -38.29 -17.59 42.46
C ILE A 7 -37.43 -18.84 42.28
N MET A 8 -37.04 -19.43 43.41
CA MET A 8 -36.52 -20.80 43.54
C MET A 8 -37.66 -21.80 43.47
N SER A 9 -37.47 -22.93 42.79
CA SER A 9 -38.27 -24.13 42.98
C SER A 9 -37.33 -25.30 43.34
N LYS A 10 -37.49 -25.81 44.55
CA LYS A 10 -36.91 -27.07 45.01
C LYS A 10 -37.73 -28.22 44.48
N ASN A 11 -37.06 -29.22 43.86
CA ASN A 11 -37.59 -30.59 43.88
C ASN A 11 -36.44 -31.59 43.99
N LYS A 12 -36.41 -32.31 45.06
CA LYS A 12 -35.62 -33.57 45.27
C LYS A 12 -36.34 -34.72 44.61
N PRO A 13 -35.67 -35.63 43.94
CA PRO A 13 -36.16 -37.00 43.75
C PRO A 13 -35.44 -38.01 44.66
N LYS A 14 -36.20 -39.01 44.95
CA LYS A 14 -35.94 -40.16 45.84
C LYS A 14 -34.91 -41.14 45.25
N ASN A 15 -34.17 -41.72 46.19
CA ASN A 15 -33.37 -42.96 46.01
C ASN A 15 -34.11 -44.11 45.38
N LYS A 16 -33.44 -44.79 44.44
CA LYS A 16 -33.25 -46.27 44.35
C LYS A 16 -32.49 -46.57 43.10
N ASP A 17 -31.26 -47.06 43.20
CA ASP A 17 -30.80 -48.41 42.87
C ASP A 17 -29.28 -48.46 42.91
N VAL A 18 -28.80 -49.22 43.88
CA VAL A 18 -27.41 -49.64 43.99
C VAL A 18 -27.22 -50.82 43.04
N LYS A 19 -26.35 -50.63 41.99
CA LYS A 19 -25.66 -51.76 41.37
C LYS A 19 -24.31 -51.35 40.81
N GLU A 20 -23.26 -51.95 41.38
CA GLU A 20 -21.96 -52.27 40.84
C GLU A 20 -21.18 -51.19 40.05
N GLN A 21 -20.46 -50.36 40.75
CA GLN A 21 -19.29 -49.70 40.18
C GLN A 21 -18.15 -50.72 40.05
N ARG A 22 -17.93 -51.16 38.82
CA ARG A 22 -16.63 -51.79 38.44
C ARG A 22 -15.53 -50.76 38.69
N ARG A 23 -14.56 -51.09 39.54
CA ARG A 23 -13.31 -50.34 39.74
C ARG A 23 -12.60 -50.22 38.37
N SER A 24 -12.70 -49.05 37.70
CA SER A 24 -11.85 -48.67 36.59
C SER A 24 -10.46 -48.38 37.14
N ASN A 25 -9.46 -49.08 36.66
CA ASN A 25 -8.05 -48.78 36.90
C ASN A 25 -7.78 -47.32 36.57
N PRO A 26 -7.14 -46.53 37.45
CA PRO A 26 -6.85 -45.12 37.14
C PRO A 26 -5.92 -45.09 35.91
N LYS A 27 -6.39 -44.45 34.84
CA LYS A 27 -5.62 -44.25 33.61
C LYS A 27 -4.28 -43.59 33.94
N ARG A 28 -3.18 -44.28 33.68
CA ARG A 28 -1.80 -43.81 33.89
C ARG A 28 -1.59 -42.57 33.00
N MET A 29 -1.50 -41.37 33.62
CA MET A 29 -1.29 -40.10 32.94
C MET A 29 0.10 -40.11 32.27
N LYS A 30 0.18 -39.68 30.97
CA LYS A 30 1.47 -39.58 30.27
C LYS A 30 2.26 -38.38 30.79
N LYS A 31 3.61 -38.39 30.72
CA LYS A 31 4.48 -37.30 31.25
C LYS A 31 4.05 -35.93 30.77
N HIS A 32 3.74 -35.76 29.48
CA HIS A 32 3.27 -34.48 28.91
C HIS A 32 1.95 -33.99 29.52
N GLN A 33 0.96 -34.85 29.68
CA GLN A 33 -0.32 -34.54 30.34
C GLN A 33 -0.13 -34.17 31.83
N MET A 34 0.85 -34.79 32.47
CA MET A 34 1.20 -34.51 33.86
C MET A 34 1.85 -33.12 34.00
N ILE A 35 2.73 -32.74 33.08
CA ILE A 35 3.32 -31.38 33.03
C ILE A 35 2.22 -30.34 32.87
N GLN A 36 1.30 -30.55 31.94
CA GLN A 36 0.16 -29.60 31.74
C GLN A 36 -0.72 -29.49 32.99
N ALA A 37 -1.02 -30.63 33.64
CA ALA A 37 -1.82 -30.63 34.87
C ALA A 37 -1.11 -29.95 36.06
N VAL A 38 0.20 -30.12 36.19
CA VAL A 38 1.05 -29.46 37.19
C VAL A 38 1.05 -27.97 36.95
N MET A 39 1.24 -27.52 35.70
CA MET A 39 1.20 -26.10 35.34
C MET A 39 -0.17 -25.48 35.60
N ALA A 40 -1.25 -26.16 35.21
CA ALA A 40 -2.62 -25.72 35.49
C ALA A 40 -2.90 -25.56 37.01
N ALA A 41 -2.35 -26.46 37.85
CA ALA A 41 -2.47 -26.34 39.29
C ALA A 41 -1.77 -25.08 39.83
N PHE A 42 -0.59 -24.73 39.35
CA PHE A 42 0.09 -23.47 39.71
C PHE A 42 -0.63 -22.24 39.16
N GLN A 43 -1.15 -22.30 37.93
CA GLN A 43 -1.88 -21.20 37.31
C GLN A 43 -3.22 -20.90 37.97
N SER A 44 -3.90 -21.93 38.53
CA SER A 44 -5.16 -21.75 39.27
C SER A 44 -4.99 -21.04 40.62
N SER A 45 -3.78 -21.09 41.19
CA SER A 45 -3.45 -20.45 42.46
C SER A 45 -2.04 -19.87 42.48
N PRO A 46 -1.77 -18.82 41.67
CA PRO A 46 -0.43 -18.35 41.34
C PRO A 46 0.41 -17.82 42.49
N ARG A 47 -0.25 -17.37 43.56
CA ARG A 47 0.40 -16.83 44.77
C ARG A 47 0.65 -17.87 45.86
N GLU A 48 0.09 -19.07 45.70
CA GLU A 48 0.24 -20.13 46.68
C GLU A 48 1.52 -20.95 46.46
N MET A 49 2.03 -21.51 47.54
CA MET A 49 3.19 -22.41 47.53
C MET A 49 2.71 -23.85 47.67
N PHE A 50 3.11 -24.69 46.73
CA PHE A 50 2.72 -26.09 46.71
C PHE A 50 3.92 -26.99 46.88
N ASN A 51 3.73 -28.08 47.66
CA ASN A 51 4.65 -29.22 47.63
C ASN A 51 4.10 -30.33 46.70
N TYR A 52 4.95 -31.30 46.37
CA TYR A 52 4.58 -32.37 45.43
C TYR A 52 3.35 -33.20 45.89
N LYS A 53 3.08 -33.29 47.21
CA LYS A 53 1.90 -33.99 47.74
C LYS A 53 0.63 -33.22 47.46
N GLN A 54 0.66 -31.90 47.66
CA GLN A 54 -0.46 -30.99 47.38
C GLN A 54 -0.79 -30.98 45.88
N ILE A 55 0.23 -30.83 45.02
CA ILE A 55 0.04 -30.87 43.58
C ILE A 55 -0.50 -32.23 43.13
N SER A 56 0.09 -33.34 43.60
CA SER A 56 -0.41 -34.69 43.29
C SER A 56 -1.87 -34.88 43.64
N LYS A 57 -2.31 -34.30 44.77
CA LYS A 57 -3.72 -34.35 45.23
C LYS A 57 -4.61 -33.48 44.30
N LEU A 58 -4.18 -32.28 43.93
CA LEU A 58 -4.92 -31.39 43.03
C LEU A 58 -5.14 -32.01 41.65
N ILE A 59 -4.13 -32.69 41.11
CA ILE A 59 -4.20 -33.33 39.79
C ILE A 59 -4.69 -34.77 39.80
N GLY A 60 -5.17 -35.24 40.97
CA GLY A 60 -5.80 -36.56 41.11
C GLY A 60 -4.83 -37.77 41.03
N ILE A 61 -3.56 -37.58 41.39
CA ILE A 61 -2.54 -38.63 41.37
C ILE A 61 -2.43 -39.33 42.72
N GLU A 62 -2.76 -40.60 42.77
CA GLU A 62 -2.68 -41.42 43.99
C GLU A 62 -1.45 -42.37 43.97
N SER A 63 -1.00 -42.82 42.80
CA SER A 63 0.10 -43.76 42.63
C SER A 63 1.45 -43.20 43.09
N GLN A 64 2.18 -43.93 43.94
CA GLN A 64 3.49 -43.53 44.44
C GLN A 64 4.52 -43.32 43.33
N VAL A 65 4.46 -44.12 42.27
CA VAL A 65 5.36 -43.97 41.11
C VAL A 65 5.10 -42.67 40.36
N GLN A 66 3.83 -42.33 40.18
CA GLN A 66 3.45 -41.05 39.52
C GLN A 66 3.71 -39.82 40.41
N LYS A 67 3.65 -39.93 41.73
CA LYS A 67 4.07 -38.88 42.65
C LYS A 67 5.56 -38.57 42.57
N LEU A 68 6.39 -39.59 42.36
CA LEU A 68 7.82 -39.36 42.09
C LEU A 68 8.04 -38.63 40.73
N GLN A 69 7.26 -38.99 39.70
CA GLN A 69 7.29 -38.25 38.42
C GLN A 69 6.87 -36.77 38.57
N VAL A 70 5.93 -36.46 39.46
CA VAL A 70 5.61 -35.08 39.81
C VAL A 70 6.80 -34.35 40.43
N VAL A 71 7.57 -35.03 41.30
CA VAL A 71 8.81 -34.48 41.86
C VAL A 71 9.81 -34.16 40.79
N ASP A 72 10.06 -35.10 39.86
CA ASP A 72 10.97 -34.88 38.72
C ASP A 72 10.51 -33.70 37.87
N ILE A 73 9.21 -33.59 37.58
CA ILE A 73 8.64 -32.45 36.83
C ILE A 73 8.86 -31.15 37.59
N LEU A 74 8.68 -31.09 38.90
CA LEU A 74 8.93 -29.88 39.68
C LEU A 74 10.42 -29.49 39.67
N TYR A 75 11.35 -30.46 39.70
CA TYR A 75 12.77 -30.16 39.52
C TYR A 75 13.08 -29.64 38.12
N ASP A 76 12.51 -30.26 37.06
CA ASP A 76 12.67 -29.84 35.69
C ASP A 76 12.16 -28.38 35.53
N LEU A 77 10.96 -28.08 36.03
CA LEU A 77 10.36 -26.71 35.97
C LEU A 77 11.13 -25.68 36.81
N ALA A 78 11.74 -26.11 37.95
CA ALA A 78 12.58 -25.23 38.74
C ALA A 78 13.94 -24.98 38.06
N GLY A 79 14.51 -25.98 37.39
CA GLY A 79 15.72 -25.83 36.57
C GLY A 79 15.51 -24.94 35.35
N GLU A 80 14.26 -24.83 34.85
CA GLU A 80 13.85 -23.94 33.77
C GLU A 80 13.39 -22.55 34.25
N ASP A 81 13.56 -22.21 35.54
CA ASP A 81 13.11 -20.94 36.18
C ASP A 81 11.59 -20.66 36.04
N ILE A 82 10.78 -21.66 35.75
CA ILE A 82 9.31 -21.54 35.65
C ILE A 82 8.68 -21.46 37.03
N ILE A 83 9.23 -22.20 38.00
CA ILE A 83 8.86 -22.18 39.40
C ILE A 83 10.12 -21.98 40.25
N THR A 84 9.97 -21.35 41.43
CA THR A 84 11.09 -21.21 42.37
C THR A 84 10.78 -22.03 43.64
N GLU A 85 11.77 -22.80 44.09
CA GLU A 85 11.74 -23.42 45.44
C GLU A 85 11.99 -22.29 46.46
N THR A 86 10.94 -21.96 47.23
CA THR A 86 10.99 -20.88 48.24
C THR A 86 11.35 -21.45 49.64
N ASP A 87 10.90 -22.65 49.93
CA ASP A 87 11.25 -23.43 51.11
C ASP A 87 11.52 -24.88 50.68
N ARG A 88 12.26 -25.65 51.49
CA ARG A 88 12.63 -27.01 51.15
C ARG A 88 11.43 -27.87 50.70
N GLY A 89 11.36 -28.17 49.41
CA GLY A 89 10.30 -28.97 48.78
C GLY A 89 8.99 -28.20 48.55
N ARG A 90 8.97 -26.86 48.67
CA ARG A 90 7.83 -26.01 48.32
C ARG A 90 8.16 -25.08 47.17
N TYR A 91 7.31 -25.09 46.19
CA TYR A 91 7.49 -24.38 44.94
C TYR A 91 6.38 -23.32 44.76
N ARG A 92 6.75 -22.20 44.20
CA ARG A 92 5.86 -21.13 43.78
C ARG A 92 6.11 -20.81 42.32
N LEU A 93 5.05 -20.45 41.57
CA LEU A 93 5.18 -20.00 40.18
C LEU A 93 6.00 -18.71 40.11
N ASN A 94 7.04 -18.72 39.29
CA ASN A 94 7.86 -17.55 39.03
C ASN A 94 7.15 -16.69 38.01
N ASN A 95 6.75 -15.48 38.40
CA ASN A 95 6.10 -14.48 37.60
C ASN A 95 5.01 -15.02 36.66
N LEU A 96 3.79 -14.72 37.00
CA LEU A 96 2.72 -14.62 36.00
C LEU A 96 3.25 -13.66 34.93
N GLY A 97 3.53 -14.16 33.73
CA GLY A 97 3.86 -13.29 32.60
C GLY A 97 2.86 -12.15 32.55
N THR A 98 3.35 -10.94 32.36
CA THR A 98 2.51 -9.75 32.29
C THR A 98 1.54 -9.96 31.13
N LEU A 99 0.23 -9.87 31.39
CA LEU A 99 -0.77 -9.84 30.33
C LEU A 99 -0.68 -8.49 29.63
N ALA A 100 -0.61 -8.49 28.33
CA ALA A 100 -0.59 -7.31 27.50
C ALA A 100 -1.62 -7.43 26.38
N VAL A 101 -2.14 -6.29 25.92
CA VAL A 101 -3.06 -6.19 24.77
C VAL A 101 -2.34 -5.44 23.66
N GLY A 102 -2.56 -5.87 22.43
CA GLY A 102 -1.93 -5.26 21.27
C GLY A 102 -2.26 -6.00 19.98
N GLU A 103 -1.53 -5.66 18.93
CA GLU A 103 -1.71 -6.18 17.59
C GLU A 103 -0.76 -7.36 17.30
N PHE A 104 -1.29 -8.41 16.67
CA PHE A 104 -0.52 -9.58 16.25
C PHE A 104 -0.07 -9.42 14.80
N HIS A 105 1.24 -9.49 14.58
CA HIS A 105 1.86 -9.44 13.27
C HIS A 105 2.38 -10.81 12.84
N ARG A 106 1.70 -11.42 11.86
CA ARG A 106 2.07 -12.71 11.32
C ARG A 106 3.10 -12.56 10.19
N ARG A 107 4.17 -13.37 10.23
CA ARG A 107 5.21 -13.38 9.21
C ARG A 107 5.30 -14.75 8.52
N SER A 108 5.60 -14.71 7.22
CA SER A 108 5.73 -15.91 6.38
C SER A 108 6.81 -16.92 6.84
N ASN A 109 7.77 -16.47 7.64
CA ASN A 109 8.85 -17.30 8.18
C ASN A 109 8.52 -17.88 9.58
N GLY A 110 7.29 -17.70 10.08
CA GLY A 110 6.85 -18.15 11.41
C GLY A 110 7.44 -17.37 12.58
N LYS A 111 8.25 -16.33 12.33
CA LYS A 111 8.74 -15.38 13.36
C LYS A 111 7.73 -14.28 13.57
N ASN A 112 6.59 -14.61 14.14
CA ASN A 112 5.52 -13.66 14.40
C ASN A 112 5.91 -12.70 15.52
N SER A 113 5.26 -11.55 15.59
CA SER A 113 5.49 -10.53 16.62
C SER A 113 4.18 -9.97 17.15
N PHE A 114 4.19 -9.61 18.40
CA PHE A 114 3.13 -8.89 19.09
C PHE A 114 3.60 -7.45 19.31
N LEU A 115 2.80 -6.47 18.91
CA LEU A 115 3.05 -5.05 19.11
C LEU A 115 2.10 -4.54 20.21
N PRO A 116 2.64 -4.16 21.41
CA PRO A 116 1.81 -3.67 22.50
C PRO A 116 1.15 -2.32 22.18
N GLU A 117 -0.11 -2.12 22.61
CA GLU A 117 -0.83 -0.85 22.44
C GLU A 117 -0.19 0.32 23.21
N ASP A 118 0.55 0.05 24.27
CA ASP A 118 1.24 1.05 25.09
C ASP A 118 2.52 1.62 24.44
N GLY A 119 2.83 1.18 23.22
CA GLY A 119 4.02 1.62 22.46
C GLY A 119 5.31 0.91 22.87
N GLY A 120 5.21 -0.22 23.56
CA GLY A 120 6.34 -1.08 23.90
C GLY A 120 7.03 -1.69 22.67
N ALA A 121 8.25 -2.21 22.85
CA ALA A 121 8.97 -2.90 21.80
C ALA A 121 8.23 -4.17 21.35
N PRO A 122 8.28 -4.55 20.05
CA PRO A 122 7.68 -5.78 19.55
C PRO A 122 8.22 -7.01 20.28
N VAL A 123 7.32 -7.92 20.69
CA VAL A 123 7.66 -9.16 21.39
C VAL A 123 7.48 -10.35 20.43
N PHE A 124 8.45 -11.24 20.41
CA PHE A 124 8.41 -12.46 19.56
C PHE A 124 7.29 -13.40 19.99
N VAL A 125 6.55 -13.98 19.02
CA VAL A 125 5.54 -15.03 19.22
C VAL A 125 5.84 -16.19 18.31
N ALA A 126 6.20 -17.35 18.88
CA ALA A 126 6.39 -18.55 18.09
C ALA A 126 5.08 -19.03 17.46
N GLU A 127 5.14 -19.69 16.30
CA GLU A 127 3.95 -20.20 15.59
C GLU A 127 3.06 -21.07 16.48
N ARG A 128 3.66 -21.93 17.28
CA ARG A 128 2.94 -22.81 18.25
C ARG A 128 2.19 -22.06 19.35
N ASN A 129 2.60 -20.80 19.61
CA ASN A 129 2.05 -19.92 20.64
C ASN A 129 1.11 -18.85 20.07
N SER A 130 0.80 -18.94 18.77
CA SER A 130 0.01 -17.93 18.06
C SER A 130 -1.51 -18.05 18.29
N GLY A 131 -2.00 -19.18 18.82
CA GLY A 131 -3.42 -19.40 19.09
C GLY A 131 -4.31 -19.17 17.86
N HIS A 132 -3.83 -19.47 16.65
CA HIS A 132 -4.49 -19.18 15.37
C HIS A 132 -4.80 -17.69 15.14
N ALA A 133 -4.08 -16.77 15.82
CA ALA A 133 -4.18 -15.35 15.52
C ALA A 133 -3.72 -15.07 14.09
N MET A 134 -4.44 -14.18 13.41
CA MET A 134 -4.12 -13.73 12.05
C MET A 134 -3.44 -12.38 12.09
N ASN A 135 -2.78 -12.02 10.99
CA ASN A 135 -2.08 -10.74 10.91
C ASN A 135 -3.05 -9.56 11.06
N GLY A 136 -2.78 -8.67 12.03
CA GLY A 136 -3.62 -7.53 12.36
C GLY A 136 -4.66 -7.81 13.45
N ASP A 137 -4.83 -9.07 13.92
CA ASP A 137 -5.76 -9.37 15.00
C ASP A 137 -5.35 -8.62 16.28
N LYS A 138 -6.33 -8.07 16.99
CA LYS A 138 -6.14 -7.55 18.34
C LYS A 138 -6.18 -8.70 19.32
N VAL A 139 -5.07 -8.92 20.01
CA VAL A 139 -4.88 -10.09 20.85
C VAL A 139 -4.48 -9.69 22.27
N LYS A 140 -4.82 -10.56 23.20
CA LYS A 140 -4.30 -10.54 24.56
C LYS A 140 -3.25 -11.63 24.66
N VAL A 141 -2.05 -11.26 25.01
CA VAL A 141 -0.92 -12.18 25.13
C VAL A 141 -0.44 -12.28 26.56
N GLN A 142 0.15 -13.43 26.88
CA GLN A 142 0.94 -13.62 28.08
C GLN A 142 2.42 -13.53 27.68
N ILE A 143 3.16 -12.56 28.25
CA ILE A 143 4.61 -12.46 28.06
C ILE A 143 5.25 -13.51 28.95
N LEU A 144 5.95 -14.46 28.34
CA LEU A 144 6.58 -15.57 29.03
C LEU A 144 7.85 -15.13 29.77
N ALA A 145 8.21 -15.83 30.82
CA ALA A 145 9.43 -15.53 31.59
C ALA A 145 10.68 -15.61 30.70
N LYS A 146 11.54 -14.60 30.80
CA LYS A 146 12.75 -14.49 29.98
C LYS A 146 13.76 -15.57 30.40
N ARG A 147 14.15 -16.46 29.47
CA ARG A 147 15.30 -17.33 29.68
C ARG A 147 16.60 -16.48 29.71
N ARG A 148 17.56 -16.87 30.56
CA ARG A 148 18.82 -16.13 30.70
C ARG A 148 19.53 -16.00 29.36
N GLY A 149 19.63 -14.76 28.82
CA GLY A 149 20.25 -14.47 27.52
C GLY A 149 19.34 -14.57 26.28
N ALA A 150 18.06 -14.87 26.42
CA ALA A 150 17.08 -14.89 25.30
C ALA A 150 16.22 -13.62 25.30
N GLU A 151 15.65 -13.28 24.15
CA GLU A 151 14.62 -12.24 24.04
C GLU A 151 13.30 -12.73 24.66
N PRO A 152 12.43 -11.80 25.13
CA PRO A 152 11.13 -12.19 25.65
C PRO A 152 10.26 -12.80 24.53
N GLU A 153 9.54 -13.90 24.89
CA GLU A 153 8.58 -14.57 24.00
C GLU A 153 7.18 -14.36 24.57
N ALA A 154 6.16 -14.26 23.72
CA ALA A 154 4.78 -14.16 24.15
C ALA A 154 3.94 -15.30 23.60
N GLU A 155 2.82 -15.61 24.28
CA GLU A 155 1.81 -16.58 23.89
C GLU A 155 0.47 -15.88 23.78
N VAL A 156 -0.27 -16.08 22.68
CA VAL A 156 -1.63 -15.55 22.52
C VAL A 156 -2.56 -16.37 23.41
N VAL A 157 -3.21 -15.67 24.35
CA VAL A 157 -4.18 -16.26 25.30
C VAL A 157 -5.59 -16.10 24.78
N GLU A 158 -5.87 -14.99 24.10
CA GLU A 158 -7.21 -14.65 23.64
C GLU A 158 -7.13 -13.72 22.42
N ILE A 159 -7.98 -13.96 21.43
CA ILE A 159 -8.20 -13.07 20.30
C ILE A 159 -9.37 -12.19 20.66
N LEU A 160 -9.10 -10.88 20.91
CA LEU A 160 -10.11 -9.91 21.35
C LEU A 160 -10.95 -9.42 20.17
N GLU A 161 -10.29 -9.07 19.06
CA GLU A 161 -10.93 -8.61 17.83
C GLU A 161 -10.22 -9.27 16.66
N ARG A 162 -10.97 -9.87 15.76
CA ARG A 162 -10.45 -10.47 14.54
C ARG A 162 -10.63 -9.50 13.39
N VAL A 163 -9.56 -9.26 12.66
CA VAL A 163 -9.64 -8.44 11.44
C VAL A 163 -10.40 -9.22 10.38
N GLU A 164 -11.50 -8.64 9.87
CA GLU A 164 -12.18 -9.20 8.70
C GLU A 164 -11.26 -9.08 7.48
N ARG A 165 -10.80 -10.22 6.98
CA ARG A 165 -9.92 -10.29 5.83
C ARG A 165 -10.42 -11.34 4.86
N THR A 166 -10.33 -11.00 3.58
CA THR A 166 -10.57 -11.96 2.49
C THR A 166 -9.24 -12.50 1.97
N TYR A 167 -9.29 -13.74 1.51
CA TYR A 167 -8.15 -14.44 0.92
C TYR A 167 -8.46 -14.78 -0.53
N VAL A 168 -7.49 -14.60 -1.38
CA VAL A 168 -7.58 -14.94 -2.80
C VAL A 168 -6.77 -16.19 -3.07
N GLY A 169 -7.29 -17.08 -3.89
CA GLY A 169 -6.59 -18.30 -4.25
C GLY A 169 -7.34 -19.11 -5.28
N LYS A 170 -6.81 -20.29 -5.57
CA LYS A 170 -7.37 -21.26 -6.51
C LYS A 170 -8.17 -22.33 -5.78
N LEU A 171 -9.39 -22.58 -6.24
CA LEU A 171 -10.23 -23.64 -5.70
C LEU A 171 -9.75 -25.02 -6.16
N GLN A 172 -9.53 -25.90 -5.20
CA GLN A 172 -9.37 -27.34 -5.41
C GLN A 172 -10.64 -28.05 -4.90
N VAL A 173 -11.53 -28.40 -5.83
CA VAL A 173 -12.85 -28.95 -5.51
C VAL A 173 -12.84 -30.46 -5.57
N THR A 174 -13.34 -31.10 -4.51
CA THR A 174 -13.59 -32.53 -4.40
C THR A 174 -15.10 -32.83 -4.39
N LYS A 175 -15.49 -34.12 -4.28
CA LYS A 175 -16.92 -34.52 -4.28
C LYS A 175 -17.73 -33.95 -3.12
N GLY A 176 -17.13 -33.63 -1.98
CA GLY A 176 -17.82 -33.24 -0.75
C GLY A 176 -17.42 -31.89 -0.16
N PHE A 177 -16.28 -31.35 -0.56
CA PHE A 177 -15.69 -30.11 -0.04
C PHE A 177 -14.70 -29.52 -1.03
N ALA A 178 -14.18 -28.36 -0.73
CA ALA A 178 -13.09 -27.73 -1.46
C ALA A 178 -12.03 -27.18 -0.52
N PHE A 179 -10.84 -26.91 -1.06
CA PHE A 179 -9.84 -26.06 -0.44
C PHE A 179 -9.60 -24.83 -1.31
N LEU A 180 -9.40 -23.68 -0.67
CA LEU A 180 -8.75 -22.55 -1.31
C LEU A 180 -7.26 -22.68 -1.06
N VAL A 181 -6.50 -22.89 -2.12
CA VAL A 181 -5.03 -22.83 -2.11
C VAL A 181 -4.66 -21.36 -2.31
N THR A 182 -4.23 -20.71 -1.23
CA THR A 182 -3.86 -19.30 -1.25
C THR A 182 -2.36 -19.13 -1.46
N GLU A 183 -1.99 -18.02 -2.08
CA GLU A 183 -0.59 -17.61 -2.26
C GLU A 183 -0.08 -16.74 -1.10
N ASP A 184 -0.98 -16.37 -0.17
CA ASP A 184 -0.63 -15.60 1.02
C ASP A 184 0.24 -16.44 1.96
N LYS A 185 1.54 -16.16 1.94
CA LYS A 185 2.54 -16.86 2.77
C LYS A 185 2.36 -16.63 4.27
N THR A 186 1.51 -15.71 4.66
CA THR A 186 1.19 -15.48 6.08
C THR A 186 0.20 -16.51 6.60
N LEU A 187 -0.55 -17.19 5.71
CA LEU A 187 -1.41 -18.30 6.07
C LEU A 187 -0.70 -19.65 5.79
N ALA A 188 -0.36 -20.35 6.84
CA ALA A 188 0.42 -21.60 6.73
C ALA A 188 -0.37 -22.80 6.16
N ASN A 189 -1.70 -22.72 6.14
CA ASN A 189 -2.60 -23.80 5.74
C ASN A 189 -3.65 -23.32 4.77
N ASP A 190 -4.06 -24.19 3.84
CA ASP A 190 -5.16 -23.93 2.93
C ASP A 190 -6.48 -23.75 3.68
N ILE A 191 -7.42 -22.99 3.11
CA ILE A 191 -8.73 -22.75 3.73
C ILE A 191 -9.69 -23.84 3.30
N PHE A 192 -10.27 -24.58 4.25
CA PHE A 192 -11.27 -25.60 4.02
C PHE A 192 -12.64 -24.94 3.74
N ILE A 193 -13.34 -25.38 2.68
CA ILE A 193 -14.62 -24.82 2.26
C ILE A 193 -15.64 -25.97 2.15
N PRO A 194 -16.69 -25.98 2.99
CA PRO A 194 -17.80 -26.92 2.85
C PRO A 194 -18.55 -26.70 1.54
N LYS A 195 -19.18 -27.74 1.01
CA LYS A 195 -19.89 -27.70 -0.28
C LYS A 195 -21.00 -26.64 -0.33
N ASP A 196 -21.72 -26.44 0.75
CA ASP A 196 -22.78 -25.43 0.89
C ASP A 196 -22.25 -23.99 0.90
N LYS A 197 -20.98 -23.80 1.21
CA LYS A 197 -20.27 -22.50 1.23
C LYS A 197 -19.48 -22.20 -0.05
N LEU A 198 -19.55 -23.08 -1.06
CA LEU A 198 -18.76 -23.00 -2.29
C LEU A 198 -19.34 -22.02 -3.34
N LYS A 199 -20.59 -21.58 -3.18
CA LYS A 199 -21.30 -20.67 -4.12
C LYS A 199 -21.20 -21.07 -5.61
N GLY A 200 -21.15 -22.37 -5.90
CA GLY A 200 -21.07 -22.88 -7.27
C GLY A 200 -19.68 -22.85 -7.91
N GLY A 201 -18.63 -22.55 -7.14
CA GLY A 201 -17.25 -22.57 -7.60
C GLY A 201 -16.83 -23.93 -8.12
N LYS A 202 -16.02 -23.93 -9.17
CA LYS A 202 -15.52 -25.15 -9.85
C LYS A 202 -14.05 -25.37 -9.55
N ASN A 203 -13.58 -26.60 -9.78
CA ASN A 203 -12.16 -26.91 -9.66
C ASN A 203 -11.35 -26.07 -10.66
N GLY A 204 -10.35 -25.33 -10.15
CA GLY A 204 -9.51 -24.45 -10.94
C GLY A 204 -9.97 -23.00 -11.01
N ASP A 205 -11.12 -22.66 -10.45
CA ASP A 205 -11.56 -21.26 -10.38
C ASP A 205 -10.69 -20.47 -9.39
N LYS A 206 -10.43 -19.20 -9.71
CA LYS A 206 -9.90 -18.19 -8.81
C LYS A 206 -11.06 -17.62 -8.00
N ALA A 207 -10.94 -17.56 -6.69
CA ALA A 207 -12.03 -17.14 -5.81
C ALA A 207 -11.55 -16.28 -4.65
N ILE A 208 -12.46 -15.46 -4.12
CA ILE A 208 -12.30 -14.72 -2.88
C ILE A 208 -13.03 -15.48 -1.78
N VAL A 209 -12.33 -15.76 -0.69
CA VAL A 209 -12.84 -16.51 0.46
C VAL A 209 -12.65 -15.72 1.74
N ARG A 210 -13.64 -15.74 2.61
CA ARG A 210 -13.56 -15.23 3.98
C ARG A 210 -13.45 -16.38 4.95
N ILE A 211 -12.55 -16.30 5.92
CA ILE A 211 -12.50 -17.25 7.03
C ILE A 211 -13.67 -16.95 7.97
N ILE A 212 -14.47 -17.97 8.25
CA ILE A 212 -15.62 -17.90 9.16
C ILE A 212 -15.17 -18.25 10.58
N GLU A 213 -14.36 -19.33 10.69
CA GLU A 213 -13.95 -19.91 11.96
C GLU A 213 -12.61 -20.64 11.80
N TRP A 214 -11.81 -20.67 12.85
CA TRP A 214 -10.65 -21.52 12.93
C TRP A 214 -10.66 -22.25 14.28
N PRO A 215 -11.28 -23.45 14.35
CA PRO A 215 -11.34 -24.22 15.59
C PRO A 215 -9.95 -24.61 16.08
N ASP A 216 -9.72 -24.57 17.39
CA ASP A 216 -8.39 -24.83 18.01
C ASP A 216 -7.81 -26.19 17.65
N GLU A 217 -8.65 -27.22 17.48
CA GLU A 217 -8.21 -28.57 17.10
C GLU A 217 -8.08 -28.76 15.57
N ALA A 218 -8.53 -27.79 14.77
CA ALA A 218 -8.53 -27.88 13.30
C ALA A 218 -7.19 -27.42 12.72
N LYS A 219 -6.63 -28.21 11.83
CA LYS A 219 -5.43 -27.82 11.08
C LYS A 219 -5.70 -26.67 10.12
N ASN A 220 -6.86 -26.68 9.47
CA ASN A 220 -7.25 -25.73 8.42
C ASN A 220 -8.38 -24.85 8.92
N PRO A 221 -8.34 -23.51 8.60
CA PRO A 221 -9.47 -22.64 8.89
C PRO A 221 -10.67 -23.00 8.00
N LEU A 222 -11.86 -22.74 8.50
CA LEU A 222 -13.14 -22.89 7.79
C LEU A 222 -13.46 -21.60 7.07
N GLY A 223 -13.74 -21.68 5.76
CA GLY A 223 -14.06 -20.51 4.95
C GLY A 223 -15.35 -20.62 4.15
N GLU A 224 -15.79 -19.48 3.66
CA GLU A 224 -16.86 -19.37 2.68
C GLU A 224 -16.41 -18.56 1.45
N VAL A 225 -16.82 -18.97 0.26
CA VAL A 225 -16.60 -18.21 -0.97
C VAL A 225 -17.43 -16.94 -0.93
N ILE A 226 -16.79 -15.79 -1.12
CA ILE A 226 -17.46 -14.48 -1.25
C ILE A 226 -17.80 -14.22 -2.71
N ASP A 227 -16.83 -14.36 -3.60
CA ASP A 227 -16.99 -14.18 -5.05
C ASP A 227 -16.11 -15.14 -5.83
N ILE A 228 -16.52 -15.45 -7.07
CA ILE A 228 -15.75 -16.25 -8.03
C ILE A 228 -15.29 -15.31 -9.13
N LEU A 229 -13.98 -15.20 -9.31
CA LEU A 229 -13.38 -14.23 -10.23
C LEU A 229 -13.28 -14.74 -11.66
N GLY A 230 -13.29 -16.06 -11.85
CA GLY A 230 -13.13 -16.74 -13.13
C GLY A 230 -12.13 -17.89 -13.07
N ILE A 231 -11.72 -18.38 -14.23
CA ILE A 231 -10.73 -19.46 -14.32
C ILE A 231 -9.34 -18.89 -13.98
N ALA A 232 -8.59 -19.60 -13.13
CA ALA A 232 -7.23 -19.20 -12.81
C ALA A 232 -6.34 -19.16 -14.07
N GLY A 233 -5.61 -18.08 -14.26
CA GLY A 233 -4.81 -17.79 -15.45
C GLY A 233 -5.51 -16.92 -16.49
N ASP A 234 -6.82 -16.72 -16.41
CA ASP A 234 -7.52 -15.74 -17.24
C ASP A 234 -7.12 -14.32 -16.80
N ASN A 235 -6.74 -13.47 -17.75
CA ASN A 235 -6.29 -12.11 -17.45
C ASN A 235 -7.27 -11.32 -16.56
N SER A 236 -8.57 -11.40 -16.85
CA SER A 236 -9.58 -10.69 -16.05
C SER A 236 -9.68 -11.22 -14.63
N ALA A 237 -9.61 -12.56 -14.45
CA ALA A 237 -9.62 -13.19 -13.14
C ALA A 237 -8.39 -12.80 -12.31
N GLU A 238 -7.20 -12.77 -12.94
CA GLU A 238 -5.95 -12.41 -12.25
C GLU A 238 -5.87 -10.93 -11.88
N MET A 239 -6.35 -10.01 -12.75
CA MET A 239 -6.42 -8.59 -12.41
C MET A 239 -7.38 -8.31 -11.26
N HIS A 240 -8.56 -8.96 -11.25
CA HIS A 240 -9.49 -8.86 -10.11
C HIS A 240 -8.91 -9.51 -8.84
N ALA A 241 -8.16 -10.60 -8.99
CA ALA A 241 -7.45 -11.24 -7.88
C ALA A 241 -6.44 -10.29 -7.23
N ILE A 242 -5.64 -9.57 -8.04
CA ILE A 242 -4.70 -8.56 -7.54
C ILE A 242 -5.44 -7.48 -6.75
N LEU A 243 -6.54 -6.94 -7.27
CA LEU A 243 -7.33 -5.93 -6.54
C LEU A 243 -7.83 -6.48 -5.19
N ALA A 244 -8.38 -7.68 -5.19
CA ALA A 244 -8.90 -8.32 -3.98
C ALA A 244 -7.80 -8.66 -2.95
N GLU A 245 -6.59 -9.05 -3.39
CA GLU A 245 -5.43 -9.26 -2.51
C GLU A 245 -5.07 -8.00 -1.72
N PHE A 246 -5.23 -6.82 -2.34
CA PHE A 246 -4.98 -5.55 -1.70
C PHE A 246 -6.22 -4.95 -1.02
N GLY A 247 -7.34 -5.67 -0.99
CA GLY A 247 -8.60 -5.20 -0.40
C GLY A 247 -9.26 -4.06 -1.20
N LEU A 248 -8.89 -3.90 -2.47
CA LEU A 248 -9.44 -2.86 -3.35
C LEU A 248 -10.76 -3.31 -3.98
N PRO A 249 -11.80 -2.46 -4.00
CA PRO A 249 -13.05 -2.76 -4.65
C PRO A 249 -12.89 -2.76 -6.17
N TYR A 250 -13.36 -3.79 -6.83
CA TYR A 250 -13.31 -3.96 -8.29
C TYR A 250 -14.69 -3.85 -8.98
N LYS A 251 -15.75 -3.69 -8.19
CA LYS A 251 -17.14 -3.47 -8.66
C LYS A 251 -17.75 -2.34 -7.85
N TYR A 252 -18.73 -1.64 -8.43
CA TYR A 252 -19.56 -0.71 -7.68
C TYR A 252 -20.79 -1.43 -7.11
N PRO A 253 -21.28 -1.01 -5.92
CA PRO A 253 -22.62 -1.38 -5.50
C PRO A 253 -23.66 -0.88 -6.50
N ALA A 254 -24.65 -1.73 -6.86
CA ALA A 254 -25.68 -1.37 -7.83
C ALA A 254 -26.48 -0.11 -7.44
N SER A 255 -26.56 0.20 -6.14
CA SER A 255 -27.19 1.43 -5.63
C SER A 255 -26.40 2.69 -6.00
N VAL A 256 -25.08 2.61 -6.05
CA VAL A 256 -24.18 3.72 -6.44
C VAL A 256 -24.30 3.97 -7.94
N GLU A 257 -24.28 2.91 -8.76
CA GLU A 257 -24.47 3.02 -10.22
C GLU A 257 -25.82 3.65 -10.56
N LYS A 258 -26.90 3.16 -9.96
CA LYS A 258 -28.25 3.75 -10.14
C LYS A 258 -28.34 5.21 -9.68
N ALA A 259 -27.60 5.59 -8.66
CA ALA A 259 -27.54 6.98 -8.21
C ALA A 259 -26.80 7.87 -9.23
N ALA A 260 -25.71 7.36 -9.81
CA ALA A 260 -24.96 8.04 -10.86
C ALA A 260 -25.79 8.21 -12.15
N GLU A 261 -26.56 7.20 -12.54
CA GLU A 261 -27.45 7.25 -13.71
C GLU A 261 -28.51 8.38 -13.62
N ARG A 262 -28.91 8.76 -12.42
CA ARG A 262 -29.89 9.84 -12.20
C ARG A 262 -29.34 11.24 -12.34
N ILE A 263 -28.02 11.39 -12.39
CA ILE A 263 -27.37 12.69 -12.54
C ILE A 263 -27.55 13.16 -14.00
N PRO A 264 -28.15 14.35 -14.23
CA PRO A 264 -28.36 14.84 -15.59
C PRO A 264 -27.05 15.25 -16.24
N GLU A 265 -26.96 15.03 -17.55
CA GLU A 265 -25.82 15.50 -18.37
C GLU A 265 -25.99 16.97 -18.79
N THR A 266 -27.25 17.44 -18.87
CA THR A 266 -27.58 18.80 -19.29
C THR A 266 -27.31 19.79 -18.17
N ILE A 267 -26.68 20.90 -18.51
CA ILE A 267 -26.42 22.01 -17.61
C ILE A 267 -27.55 23.02 -17.75
N SER A 268 -28.15 23.47 -16.65
CA SER A 268 -29.20 24.44 -16.68
C SER A 268 -28.65 25.87 -17.00
N SER A 269 -29.44 26.68 -17.72
CA SER A 269 -29.09 28.07 -18.00
C SER A 269 -28.87 28.89 -16.72
N GLU A 270 -29.60 28.55 -15.64
CA GLU A 270 -29.42 29.17 -14.33
C GLU A 270 -28.01 28.88 -13.76
N GLU A 271 -27.53 27.65 -13.89
CA GLU A 271 -26.19 27.30 -13.42
C GLU A 271 -25.10 27.97 -14.26
N ILE A 272 -25.28 28.04 -15.59
CA ILE A 272 -24.37 28.76 -16.50
C ILE A 272 -24.25 30.22 -16.10
N SER A 273 -25.38 30.88 -15.81
CA SER A 273 -25.40 32.32 -15.46
C SER A 273 -24.66 32.68 -14.16
N LYS A 274 -24.39 31.68 -13.28
CA LYS A 274 -23.63 31.86 -12.04
C LYS A 274 -22.12 31.73 -12.22
N ARG A 275 -21.68 31.37 -13.42
CA ARG A 275 -20.29 31.06 -13.73
C ARG A 275 -19.66 32.03 -14.70
N GLU A 276 -18.34 32.13 -14.67
CA GLU A 276 -17.61 32.88 -15.70
C GLU A 276 -17.61 32.04 -16.99
N ASP A 277 -18.04 32.69 -18.10
CA ASP A 277 -18.24 32.00 -19.37
C ASP A 277 -16.94 31.98 -20.20
N PHE A 278 -16.41 30.77 -20.42
CA PHE A 278 -15.21 30.50 -21.23
C PHE A 278 -15.52 29.70 -22.50
N ARG A 279 -16.80 29.56 -22.88
CA ARG A 279 -17.20 28.76 -24.05
C ARG A 279 -16.68 29.27 -25.39
N GLU A 280 -16.43 30.58 -25.46
CA GLU A 280 -15.88 31.26 -26.65
C GLU A 280 -14.34 31.49 -26.53
N VAL A 281 -13.70 31.02 -25.48
CA VAL A 281 -12.24 31.09 -25.28
C VAL A 281 -11.62 29.80 -25.67
N LEU A 282 -10.65 29.81 -26.61
CA LEU A 282 -9.97 28.61 -27.07
C LEU A 282 -9.47 27.79 -25.90
N THR A 283 -9.99 26.56 -25.80
CA THR A 283 -9.75 25.64 -24.68
C THR A 283 -9.50 24.24 -25.21
N PHE A 284 -8.52 23.55 -24.66
CA PHE A 284 -8.20 22.17 -25.07
C PHE A 284 -7.70 21.33 -23.89
N THR A 285 -7.82 20.01 -24.06
CA THR A 285 -7.22 19.01 -23.15
C THR A 285 -6.02 18.33 -23.81
N VAL A 286 -5.05 17.85 -22.99
CA VAL A 286 -3.91 17.06 -23.45
C VAL A 286 -3.71 15.89 -22.53
N ASP A 287 -4.00 14.68 -23.02
CA ASP A 287 -4.13 13.47 -22.21
C ASP A 287 -3.48 12.23 -22.90
N PRO A 288 -3.32 11.10 -22.19
CA PRO A 288 -2.99 9.84 -22.85
C PRO A 288 -4.02 9.46 -23.93
N LYS A 289 -3.56 8.80 -24.98
CA LYS A 289 -4.43 8.46 -26.14
C LYS A 289 -5.68 7.67 -25.77
N ASP A 290 -5.59 6.83 -24.76
CA ASP A 290 -6.62 5.92 -24.25
C ASP A 290 -7.44 6.49 -23.08
N ALA A 291 -7.12 7.69 -22.59
CA ALA A 291 -7.86 8.35 -21.51
C ALA A 291 -9.29 8.69 -21.92
N LYS A 292 -10.21 8.63 -20.95
CA LYS A 292 -11.63 8.98 -21.09
C LYS A 292 -12.10 9.95 -20.00
N ASP A 293 -11.36 10.09 -18.93
CA ASP A 293 -11.62 10.87 -17.71
C ASP A 293 -10.74 12.13 -17.70
N PHE A 294 -11.14 13.12 -18.54
CA PHE A 294 -10.39 14.36 -18.68
C PHE A 294 -10.68 15.28 -17.49
N ASP A 295 -9.73 15.33 -16.54
CA ASP A 295 -9.83 16.13 -15.32
C ASP A 295 -9.56 17.61 -15.57
N ASP A 296 -8.68 17.95 -16.51
CA ASP A 296 -8.15 19.30 -16.72
C ASP A 296 -8.15 19.74 -18.18
N ALA A 297 -8.34 21.02 -18.38
CA ALA A 297 -8.22 21.70 -19.67
C ALA A 297 -7.48 23.01 -19.49
N LEU A 298 -6.75 23.43 -20.52
CA LEU A 298 -6.09 24.72 -20.59
C LEU A 298 -6.78 25.64 -21.59
N SER A 299 -7.08 26.88 -21.18
CA SER A 299 -7.43 27.94 -22.10
C SER A 299 -6.31 28.95 -22.19
N ALA A 300 -6.09 29.56 -23.36
CA ALA A 300 -5.08 30.56 -23.54
C ALA A 300 -5.56 31.65 -24.50
N ARG A 301 -5.43 32.92 -24.09
CA ARG A 301 -5.65 34.08 -24.98
C ARG A 301 -4.67 35.21 -24.71
N ARG A 302 -4.27 35.92 -25.75
CA ARG A 302 -3.39 37.06 -25.62
C ARG A 302 -4.18 38.31 -25.24
N LEU A 303 -3.71 39.00 -24.19
CA LEU A 303 -4.33 40.25 -23.72
C LEU A 303 -3.76 41.44 -24.48
N SER A 304 -4.50 42.56 -24.47
CA SER A 304 -4.11 43.82 -25.11
C SER A 304 -2.80 44.42 -24.59
N ASN A 305 -2.41 44.08 -23.36
CA ASN A 305 -1.15 44.53 -22.76
C ASN A 305 0.05 43.60 -23.12
N GLY A 306 -0.17 42.61 -23.98
CA GLY A 306 0.86 41.66 -24.41
C GLY A 306 1.08 40.48 -23.49
N ASN A 307 0.42 40.42 -22.33
CA ASN A 307 0.43 39.25 -21.44
C ASN A 307 -0.48 38.14 -21.97
N TRP A 308 -0.34 36.96 -21.39
CA TRP A 308 -1.23 35.82 -21.64
C TRP A 308 -2.22 35.66 -20.49
N GLU A 309 -3.49 35.51 -20.79
CA GLU A 309 -4.46 34.94 -19.85
C GLU A 309 -4.51 33.45 -20.06
N VAL A 310 -4.15 32.71 -19.03
CA VAL A 310 -4.14 31.23 -19.04
C VAL A 310 -5.11 30.72 -17.99
N GLY A 311 -6.14 30.01 -18.44
CA GLY A 311 -7.08 29.30 -17.55
C GLY A 311 -6.68 27.85 -17.34
N VAL A 312 -6.59 27.44 -16.09
CA VAL A 312 -6.48 26.03 -15.70
C VAL A 312 -7.86 25.63 -15.19
N HIS A 313 -8.62 24.93 -16.03
CA HIS A 313 -10.00 24.53 -15.79
C HIS A 313 -10.05 23.08 -15.34
N ILE A 314 -10.59 22.84 -14.16
CA ILE A 314 -10.67 21.50 -13.54
C ILE A 314 -12.13 21.07 -13.45
N ALA A 315 -12.42 19.84 -13.81
CA ALA A 315 -13.75 19.27 -13.75
C ALA A 315 -14.43 19.52 -12.41
N ASP A 316 -15.61 20.14 -12.41
CA ASP A 316 -16.32 20.49 -11.17
C ASP A 316 -17.13 19.31 -10.63
N VAL A 317 -16.41 18.26 -10.22
CA VAL A 317 -16.99 17.03 -9.67
C VAL A 317 -17.88 17.30 -8.46
N THR A 318 -17.50 18.29 -7.63
CA THR A 318 -18.24 18.63 -6.41
C THR A 318 -19.58 19.31 -6.66
N HIS A 319 -19.81 19.79 -7.88
CA HIS A 319 -21.14 20.22 -8.31
C HIS A 319 -22.11 19.05 -8.40
N TYR A 320 -21.66 17.89 -8.89
CA TYR A 320 -22.48 16.70 -9.12
C TYR A 320 -22.51 15.76 -7.91
N VAL A 321 -21.38 15.54 -7.28
CA VAL A 321 -21.24 14.66 -6.12
C VAL A 321 -21.43 15.47 -4.83
N LYS A 322 -22.66 15.41 -4.30
CA LYS A 322 -23.01 16.18 -3.09
C LYS A 322 -22.49 15.50 -1.81
N PRO A 323 -22.13 16.28 -0.78
CA PRO A 323 -21.76 15.75 0.52
C PRO A 323 -22.81 14.77 1.05
N GLU A 324 -22.37 13.72 1.74
CA GLU A 324 -23.19 12.68 2.38
C GLU A 324 -24.02 11.82 1.42
N SER A 325 -23.91 12.04 0.09
CA SER A 325 -24.54 11.18 -0.90
C SER A 325 -23.91 9.77 -0.90
N ILE A 326 -24.64 8.79 -1.47
CA ILE A 326 -24.11 7.42 -1.61
C ILE A 326 -22.85 7.38 -2.51
N ILE A 327 -22.80 8.22 -3.55
CA ILE A 327 -21.65 8.35 -4.45
C ILE A 327 -20.45 8.95 -3.68
N GLU A 328 -20.72 9.94 -2.82
CA GLU A 328 -19.66 10.54 -2.00
C GLU A 328 -19.02 9.54 -1.04
N ARG A 329 -19.85 8.73 -0.37
CA ARG A 329 -19.34 7.70 0.55
C ARG A 329 -18.47 6.68 -0.15
N GLU A 330 -18.90 6.23 -1.34
CA GLU A 330 -18.13 5.33 -2.18
C GLU A 330 -16.81 5.97 -2.65
N ALA A 331 -16.85 7.23 -3.09
CA ALA A 331 -15.65 7.97 -3.49
C ALA A 331 -14.66 8.17 -2.32
N GLN A 332 -15.17 8.42 -1.12
CA GLN A 332 -14.36 8.54 0.09
C GLN A 332 -13.71 7.21 0.45
N GLU A 333 -14.44 6.10 0.37
CA GLU A 333 -13.94 4.76 0.65
C GLU A 333 -12.84 4.35 -0.33
N ARG A 334 -13.04 4.56 -1.63
CA ARG A 334 -12.04 4.29 -2.68
C ARG A 334 -10.85 5.23 -2.61
N ALA A 335 -11.08 6.48 -2.28
CA ALA A 335 -10.14 7.60 -2.17
C ALA A 335 -9.33 7.91 -3.43
N THR A 336 -9.09 6.94 -4.31
CA THR A 336 -8.33 7.13 -5.56
C THR A 336 -8.76 6.11 -6.62
N SER A 337 -8.59 6.47 -7.90
CA SER A 337 -8.65 5.49 -9.00
C SER A 337 -7.43 4.57 -8.95
N VAL A 338 -7.58 3.34 -9.42
CA VAL A 338 -6.51 2.33 -9.47
C VAL A 338 -6.20 2.00 -10.93
N TYR A 339 -4.94 2.13 -11.32
CA TYR A 339 -4.46 1.93 -12.69
C TYR A 339 -3.71 0.60 -12.77
N LEU A 340 -4.33 -0.42 -13.35
CA LEU A 340 -3.65 -1.66 -13.69
C LEU A 340 -3.11 -1.58 -15.11
N VAL A 341 -2.33 -2.58 -15.52
CA VAL A 341 -1.70 -2.58 -16.86
C VAL A 341 -2.72 -2.53 -18.00
N ASP A 342 -3.87 -3.22 -17.83
CA ASP A 342 -4.87 -3.41 -18.88
C ASP A 342 -6.18 -2.62 -18.65
N ARG A 343 -6.38 -2.05 -17.46
CA ARG A 343 -7.62 -1.39 -17.08
C ARG A 343 -7.45 -0.38 -15.96
N THR A 344 -8.40 0.55 -15.89
CA THR A 344 -8.55 1.47 -14.77
C THR A 344 -9.80 1.08 -13.96
N ILE A 345 -9.66 1.05 -12.63
CA ILE A 345 -10.79 0.97 -11.70
C ILE A 345 -11.03 2.39 -11.19
N PRO A 346 -12.04 3.08 -11.69
CA PRO A 346 -12.22 4.50 -11.36
C PRO A 346 -12.73 4.71 -9.94
N MET A 347 -12.39 5.86 -9.34
CA MET A 347 -12.91 6.31 -8.04
C MET A 347 -14.40 6.62 -8.10
N LEU A 348 -14.84 7.20 -9.20
CA LEU A 348 -16.26 7.55 -9.46
C LEU A 348 -16.85 6.63 -10.52
N PRO A 349 -18.15 6.29 -10.47
CA PRO A 349 -18.80 5.55 -11.54
C PRO A 349 -18.50 6.11 -12.93
N GLU A 350 -18.33 5.23 -13.93
CA GLU A 350 -17.92 5.62 -15.29
C GLU A 350 -18.82 6.69 -15.91
N ARG A 351 -20.12 6.68 -15.58
CA ARG A 351 -21.03 7.75 -16.00
C ARG A 351 -20.57 9.14 -15.55
N LEU A 352 -19.99 9.25 -14.36
CA LEU A 352 -19.44 10.53 -13.88
C LEU A 352 -18.03 10.76 -14.40
N SER A 353 -17.15 9.77 -14.25
CA SER A 353 -15.74 9.92 -14.60
C SER A 353 -15.51 10.10 -16.09
N ASN A 354 -16.24 9.39 -16.96
CA ASN A 354 -15.99 9.37 -18.40
C ASN A 354 -16.95 10.24 -19.21
N LEU A 355 -18.11 10.66 -18.63
CA LEU A 355 -19.15 11.40 -19.34
C LEU A 355 -19.46 12.76 -18.70
N VAL A 356 -20.15 12.75 -17.55
CA VAL A 356 -20.71 13.99 -16.97
C VAL A 356 -19.62 14.97 -16.55
N CYS A 357 -18.59 14.51 -15.84
CA CYS A 357 -17.52 15.35 -15.32
C CYS A 357 -16.36 15.53 -16.31
N SER A 358 -16.10 14.53 -17.17
CA SER A 358 -15.00 14.57 -18.13
C SER A 358 -15.09 15.76 -19.09
N LEU A 359 -14.00 16.52 -19.25
CA LEU A 359 -13.92 17.73 -20.08
C LEU A 359 -13.81 17.37 -21.58
N ARG A 360 -14.80 16.68 -22.09
CA ARG A 360 -14.83 16.17 -23.46
C ARG A 360 -14.94 17.31 -24.49
N PRO A 361 -14.33 17.17 -25.67
CA PRO A 361 -14.39 18.18 -26.71
C PRO A 361 -15.84 18.38 -27.21
N ASP A 362 -16.13 19.59 -27.68
CA ASP A 362 -17.43 20.03 -28.23
C ASP A 362 -18.63 19.98 -27.25
N GLU A 363 -18.40 19.67 -25.99
CA GLU A 363 -19.43 19.62 -24.95
C GLU A 363 -19.26 20.76 -23.93
N GLU A 364 -20.40 21.36 -23.50
CA GLU A 364 -20.38 22.30 -22.38
C GLU A 364 -20.07 21.56 -21.06
N LYS A 365 -19.09 22.04 -20.30
CA LYS A 365 -18.67 21.41 -19.05
C LYS A 365 -18.49 22.45 -17.94
N LEU A 366 -18.87 22.03 -16.73
CA LEU A 366 -18.69 22.83 -15.52
C LEU A 366 -17.30 22.62 -14.95
N CYS A 367 -16.61 23.71 -14.64
CA CYS A 367 -15.25 23.68 -14.10
C CYS A 367 -15.11 24.54 -12.85
N PHE A 368 -14.11 24.21 -12.06
CA PHE A 368 -13.51 25.08 -11.07
C PHE A 368 -12.12 25.46 -11.55
N ALA A 369 -11.86 26.73 -11.76
CA ALA A 369 -10.69 27.20 -12.49
C ALA A 369 -9.82 28.14 -11.67
N VAL A 370 -8.52 28.11 -11.98
CA VAL A 370 -7.59 29.18 -11.63
C VAL A 370 -7.16 29.84 -12.93
N VAL A 371 -7.49 31.15 -13.08
CA VAL A 371 -7.18 31.93 -14.26
C VAL A 371 -6.06 32.91 -13.94
N PHE A 372 -4.98 32.82 -14.68
CA PHE A 372 -3.75 33.59 -14.50
C PHE A 372 -3.57 34.64 -15.58
N GLU A 373 -3.05 35.81 -15.21
CA GLU A 373 -2.39 36.73 -16.15
C GLU A 373 -0.88 36.55 -15.99
N LEU A 374 -0.22 36.08 -17.05
CA LEU A 374 1.22 35.75 -17.09
C LEU A 374 1.93 36.72 -18.06
N ASP A 375 3.04 37.32 -17.62
CA ASP A 375 3.91 38.06 -18.54
C ASP A 375 4.82 37.13 -19.36
N GLY A 376 5.56 37.72 -20.29
CA GLY A 376 6.51 36.99 -21.15
C GLY A 376 7.60 36.21 -20.38
N ASN A 377 7.81 36.45 -19.09
CA ASN A 377 8.74 35.73 -18.22
C ASN A 377 8.05 34.65 -17.34
N ALA A 378 6.76 34.42 -17.60
CA ALA A 378 5.92 33.56 -16.79
C ALA A 378 5.82 34.02 -15.32
N GLU A 379 5.82 35.35 -15.08
CA GLU A 379 5.50 35.92 -13.78
C GLU A 379 3.99 36.10 -13.67
N VAL A 380 3.42 35.63 -12.58
CA VAL A 380 1.99 35.81 -12.29
C VAL A 380 1.76 37.25 -11.88
N LYS A 381 1.09 38.03 -12.71
CA LYS A 381 0.69 39.41 -12.44
C LYS A 381 -0.59 39.46 -11.63
N LYS A 382 -1.55 38.64 -12.01
CA LYS A 382 -2.84 38.51 -11.33
C LYS A 382 -3.32 37.07 -11.45
N PHE A 383 -4.16 36.66 -10.54
CA PHE A 383 -4.94 35.41 -10.67
C PHE A 383 -6.32 35.57 -10.03
N ARG A 384 -7.25 34.75 -10.45
CA ARG A 384 -8.55 34.60 -9.83
C ARG A 384 -8.95 33.12 -9.78
N ILE A 385 -9.67 32.76 -8.73
CA ILE A 385 -10.19 31.41 -8.54
C ILE A 385 -11.69 31.48 -8.65
N VAL A 386 -12.25 30.87 -9.69
CA VAL A 386 -13.65 31.03 -10.09
C VAL A 386 -14.24 29.74 -10.62
N ARG A 387 -15.57 29.63 -10.53
CA ARG A 387 -16.29 28.59 -11.25
C ARG A 387 -16.54 29.04 -12.66
N THR A 388 -16.25 28.17 -13.63
CA THR A 388 -16.38 28.49 -15.07
C THR A 388 -17.30 27.47 -15.75
N VAL A 389 -17.79 27.86 -16.92
CA VAL A 389 -18.33 26.97 -17.93
C VAL A 389 -17.43 27.02 -19.15
N ILE A 390 -16.98 25.90 -19.66
CA ILE A 390 -16.14 25.79 -20.84
C ILE A 390 -16.83 24.98 -21.92
N LYS A 391 -16.34 25.12 -23.15
CA LYS A 391 -16.56 24.15 -24.24
C LYS A 391 -15.19 23.90 -24.85
N SER A 392 -14.66 22.70 -24.62
CA SER A 392 -13.33 22.35 -25.13
C SER A 392 -13.36 22.23 -26.65
N ASP A 393 -12.48 22.96 -27.36
CA ASP A 393 -12.42 22.97 -28.82
C ASP A 393 -11.67 21.77 -29.38
N ARG A 394 -10.74 21.21 -28.60
CA ARG A 394 -9.86 20.12 -29.07
C ARG A 394 -9.39 19.24 -27.93
N ARG A 395 -9.38 17.94 -28.17
CA ARG A 395 -8.68 16.97 -27.33
C ARG A 395 -7.42 16.52 -28.05
N PHE A 396 -6.24 16.72 -27.42
CA PHE A 396 -4.95 16.21 -27.91
C PHE A 396 -4.53 14.96 -27.16
N ALA A 397 -3.94 14.00 -27.89
CA ALA A 397 -3.03 13.07 -27.25
C ALA A 397 -1.68 13.76 -27.00
N TYR A 398 -0.92 13.34 -25.97
CA TYR A 398 0.40 13.92 -25.70
C TYR A 398 1.32 13.90 -26.90
N GLU A 399 1.25 12.86 -27.72
CA GLU A 399 2.05 12.71 -28.93
C GLU A 399 1.68 13.75 -30.01
N GLU A 400 0.39 14.09 -30.13
CA GLU A 400 -0.09 15.12 -31.06
C GLU A 400 0.38 16.53 -30.64
N ALA A 401 0.20 16.87 -29.35
CA ALA A 401 0.68 18.14 -28.80
C ALA A 401 2.21 18.24 -28.88
N GLN A 402 2.93 17.15 -28.69
CA GLN A 402 4.38 17.09 -28.85
C GLN A 402 4.80 17.39 -30.29
N THR A 403 4.08 16.84 -31.27
CA THR A 403 4.33 17.13 -32.68
C THR A 403 4.18 18.61 -32.99
N VAL A 404 3.15 19.27 -32.43
CA VAL A 404 2.98 20.73 -32.60
C VAL A 404 4.17 21.50 -32.01
N ILE A 405 4.66 21.08 -30.82
CA ILE A 405 5.82 21.72 -30.16
C ILE A 405 7.09 21.54 -31.01
N GLU A 406 7.32 20.35 -31.57
CA GLU A 406 8.54 20.01 -32.32
C GLU A 406 8.55 20.62 -33.74
N THR A 407 7.41 20.60 -34.43
CA THR A 407 7.32 21.05 -35.84
C THR A 407 6.93 22.52 -35.95
N GLY A 408 6.24 23.08 -34.98
CA GLY A 408 5.61 24.38 -35.04
C GLY A 408 4.40 24.43 -35.98
N GLU A 409 3.79 23.27 -36.29
CA GLU A 409 2.62 23.16 -37.19
C GLU A 409 1.53 22.32 -36.51
N GLY A 410 0.26 22.62 -36.76
CA GLY A 410 -0.91 21.89 -36.25
C GLY A 410 -1.99 22.78 -35.65
N ASP A 411 -3.01 22.15 -35.08
CA ASP A 411 -4.12 22.83 -34.40
C ASP A 411 -3.64 23.56 -33.15
N CYS A 412 -4.27 24.69 -32.79
CA CYS A 412 -3.95 25.49 -31.61
C CYS A 412 -2.45 25.84 -31.48
N ARG A 413 -1.77 25.97 -32.59
CA ARG A 413 -0.31 26.15 -32.69
C ARG A 413 0.20 27.32 -31.84
N GLU A 414 -0.42 28.50 -31.95
CA GLU A 414 0.03 29.71 -31.25
C GLU A 414 -0.04 29.50 -29.73
N GLU A 415 -1.14 28.93 -29.26
CA GLU A 415 -1.41 28.73 -27.85
C GLU A 415 -0.48 27.65 -27.27
N ILE A 416 -0.34 26.50 -27.97
CA ILE A 416 0.54 25.40 -27.52
C ILE A 416 1.99 25.87 -27.42
N LEU A 417 2.51 26.59 -28.43
CA LEU A 417 3.88 27.10 -28.42
C LEU A 417 4.08 28.15 -27.32
N ALA A 418 3.08 29.03 -27.09
CA ALA A 418 3.14 30.00 -26.02
C ALA A 418 3.11 29.35 -24.63
N LEU A 419 2.23 28.38 -24.43
CA LEU A 419 2.14 27.63 -23.18
C LEU A 419 3.41 26.81 -22.91
N ASP A 420 3.99 26.15 -23.91
CA ASP A 420 5.26 25.45 -23.78
C ASP A 420 6.41 26.39 -23.37
N ALA A 421 6.49 27.57 -24.03
CA ALA A 421 7.49 28.56 -23.68
C ALA A 421 7.34 29.11 -22.24
N LEU A 422 6.10 29.31 -21.78
CA LEU A 422 5.82 29.72 -20.41
C LEU A 422 6.13 28.58 -19.42
N ALA A 423 5.74 27.36 -19.71
CA ALA A 423 6.01 26.18 -18.89
C ALA A 423 7.50 25.93 -18.69
N LYS A 424 8.32 26.06 -19.75
CA LYS A 424 9.78 25.97 -19.67
C LYS A 424 10.37 27.00 -18.69
N LYS A 425 9.80 28.22 -18.67
CA LYS A 425 10.23 29.26 -17.73
C LYS A 425 9.80 28.95 -16.28
N LEU A 426 8.57 28.47 -16.09
CA LEU A 426 8.08 28.03 -14.78
C LEU A 426 8.95 26.88 -14.23
N ARG A 427 9.24 25.89 -15.06
CA ARG A 427 10.12 24.74 -14.71
C ARG A 427 11.52 25.22 -14.32
N ALA A 428 12.12 26.08 -15.10
CA ALA A 428 13.45 26.64 -14.81
C ALA A 428 13.48 27.41 -13.48
N LYS A 429 12.40 28.15 -13.12
CA LYS A 429 12.28 28.80 -11.81
C LYS A 429 12.20 27.79 -10.68
N ARG A 430 11.39 26.76 -10.85
CA ARG A 430 11.19 25.70 -9.84
C ARG A 430 12.51 24.99 -9.52
N PHE A 431 13.29 24.61 -10.52
CA PHE A 431 14.61 23.99 -10.31
C PHE A 431 15.62 24.92 -9.68
N ARG A 432 15.63 26.20 -10.05
CA ARG A 432 16.47 27.20 -9.37
C ARG A 432 16.12 27.36 -7.90
N SER A 433 14.85 27.14 -7.52
CA SER A 433 14.38 27.16 -6.14
C SER A 433 14.74 25.88 -5.37
N GLY A 434 15.26 24.84 -6.03
CA GLY A 434 15.70 23.59 -5.41
C GLY A 434 14.77 22.39 -5.59
N ALA A 435 13.81 22.46 -6.54
CA ALA A 435 13.03 21.26 -6.90
C ALA A 435 13.95 20.16 -7.45
N ILE A 436 13.63 18.91 -7.15
CA ILE A 436 14.43 17.75 -7.57
C ILE A 436 13.87 17.22 -8.87
N ASN A 437 14.76 16.96 -9.84
CA ASN A 437 14.39 16.41 -11.15
C ASN A 437 14.58 14.89 -11.16
N PHE A 438 13.49 14.13 -10.99
CA PHE A 438 13.48 12.71 -11.23
C PHE A 438 12.72 12.44 -12.54
N ASP A 439 13.42 12.45 -13.67
CA ASP A 439 12.85 12.00 -14.94
C ASP A 439 12.83 10.47 -14.92
N ARG A 440 11.66 9.84 -14.76
CA ARG A 440 11.50 8.40 -14.76
C ARG A 440 10.91 7.90 -16.07
N TYR A 441 11.40 6.75 -16.50
CA TYR A 441 10.75 5.97 -17.52
C TYR A 441 9.57 5.20 -16.93
N GLU A 442 8.42 5.29 -17.56
CA GLU A 442 7.26 4.50 -17.22
C GLU A 442 7.23 3.23 -18.05
N VAL A 443 7.19 2.07 -17.38
CA VAL A 443 7.08 0.77 -18.07
C VAL A 443 5.66 0.61 -18.59
N LYS A 444 5.51 0.42 -19.90
CA LYS A 444 4.24 0.16 -20.58
C LYS A 444 4.29 -1.15 -21.35
N PHE A 445 3.14 -1.73 -21.59
CA PHE A 445 2.99 -2.97 -22.32
C PHE A 445 2.08 -2.75 -23.53
N ASP A 446 2.49 -3.31 -24.67
CA ASP A 446 1.54 -3.60 -25.75
C ASP A 446 0.86 -4.91 -25.40
N ILE A 447 -0.46 -4.90 -25.30
CA ILE A 447 -1.27 -6.06 -24.94
C ILE A 447 -2.22 -6.42 -26.08
N ASP A 448 -2.50 -7.70 -26.26
CA ASP A 448 -3.50 -8.17 -27.22
C ASP A 448 -4.94 -8.03 -26.65
N GLU A 449 -5.95 -8.39 -27.44
CA GLU A 449 -7.36 -8.34 -27.05
C GLU A 449 -7.69 -9.24 -25.83
N LYS A 450 -6.84 -10.22 -25.52
CA LYS A 450 -6.97 -11.09 -24.36
C LYS A 450 -6.17 -10.59 -23.15
N GLY A 451 -5.50 -9.45 -23.30
CA GLY A 451 -4.67 -8.86 -22.26
C GLY A 451 -3.26 -9.49 -22.14
N LYS A 452 -2.84 -10.37 -23.07
CA LYS A 452 -1.50 -10.95 -23.07
C LYS A 452 -0.47 -9.90 -23.52
N PRO A 453 0.67 -9.72 -22.79
CA PRO A 453 1.70 -8.78 -23.18
C PRO A 453 2.45 -9.28 -24.41
N LEU A 454 2.49 -8.45 -25.46
CA LEU A 454 3.21 -8.70 -26.70
C LEU A 454 4.60 -8.05 -26.68
N ASN A 455 4.69 -6.86 -26.09
CA ASN A 455 5.93 -6.08 -26.02
C ASN A 455 5.98 -5.26 -24.73
N VAL A 456 7.19 -4.89 -24.30
CA VAL A 456 7.45 -3.96 -23.19
C VAL A 456 8.20 -2.77 -23.75
N TYR A 457 7.71 -1.56 -23.50
CA TYR A 457 8.35 -0.33 -23.93
C TYR A 457 8.39 0.72 -22.81
N PHE A 458 9.20 1.75 -23.00
CA PHE A 458 9.38 2.80 -22.03
C PHE A 458 8.80 4.10 -22.55
N LYS A 459 7.89 4.68 -21.78
CA LYS A 459 7.33 5.99 -22.09
C LYS A 459 8.16 7.05 -21.38
N GLU A 460 8.72 7.96 -22.15
CA GLU A 460 9.45 9.13 -21.66
C GLU A 460 8.53 10.32 -21.55
N SER A 461 8.69 11.14 -20.49
CA SER A 461 7.98 12.40 -20.33
C SER A 461 8.62 13.48 -21.20
N LYS A 462 7.90 13.88 -22.26
CA LYS A 462 8.32 14.91 -23.21
C LYS A 462 7.81 16.31 -22.84
N ASP A 463 8.11 17.30 -23.67
CA ASP A 463 7.75 18.71 -23.42
C ASP A 463 6.24 18.92 -23.28
N ALA A 464 5.41 18.22 -24.07
CA ALA A 464 3.95 18.27 -23.91
C ALA A 464 3.47 17.81 -22.54
N ASN A 465 4.07 16.75 -21.98
CA ASN A 465 3.77 16.28 -20.62
C ASN A 465 4.18 17.35 -19.59
N LYS A 466 5.40 17.88 -19.75
CA LYS A 466 5.98 18.90 -18.86
C LYS A 466 5.21 20.21 -18.90
N MET A 467 4.65 20.56 -20.06
CA MET A 467 3.78 21.73 -20.22
C MET A 467 2.54 21.62 -19.33
N ILE A 468 1.80 20.53 -19.43
CA ILE A 468 0.60 20.30 -18.60
C ILE A 468 0.99 20.25 -17.12
N GLU A 469 2.04 19.48 -16.77
CA GLU A 469 2.54 19.39 -15.40
C GLU A 469 2.78 20.76 -14.76
N GLU A 470 3.49 21.66 -15.43
CA GLU A 470 3.83 22.97 -14.84
C GLU A 470 2.61 23.86 -14.60
N PHE A 471 1.59 23.82 -15.47
CA PHE A 471 0.35 24.57 -15.22
C PHE A 471 -0.49 23.92 -14.11
N MET A 472 -0.52 22.60 -13.99
CA MET A 472 -1.16 21.90 -12.87
C MET A 472 -0.44 22.22 -11.55
N LEU A 473 0.90 22.21 -11.54
CA LEU A 473 1.69 22.60 -10.38
C LEU A 473 1.44 24.08 -9.99
N LEU A 474 1.34 24.97 -10.96
CA LEU A 474 1.06 26.38 -10.72
C LEU A 474 -0.32 26.57 -10.07
N ALA A 475 -1.36 25.91 -10.59
CA ALA A 475 -2.71 25.98 -10.04
C ALA A 475 -2.76 25.39 -8.61
N ASN A 476 -2.22 24.20 -8.41
CA ASN A 476 -2.16 23.54 -7.10
C ASN A 476 -1.45 24.40 -6.05
N LYS A 477 -0.28 24.94 -6.38
CA LYS A 477 0.47 25.87 -5.52
C LYS A 477 -0.33 27.13 -5.20
N THR A 478 -0.93 27.75 -6.19
CA THR A 478 -1.69 29.00 -6.03
C THR A 478 -2.89 28.82 -5.11
N VAL A 479 -3.63 27.74 -5.25
CA VAL A 479 -4.76 27.39 -4.38
C VAL A 479 -4.29 27.17 -2.94
N ALA A 480 -3.19 26.43 -2.74
CA ALA A 480 -2.63 26.18 -1.42
C ALA A 480 -2.13 27.47 -0.75
N GLU A 481 -1.45 28.34 -1.50
CA GLU A 481 -0.97 29.65 -1.01
C GLU A 481 -2.13 30.61 -0.68
N PHE A 482 -3.18 30.63 -1.51
CA PHE A 482 -4.36 31.47 -1.30
C PHE A 482 -5.04 31.23 0.05
N ILE A 483 -5.14 29.97 0.46
CA ILE A 483 -5.71 29.62 1.77
C ILE A 483 -4.65 29.69 2.88
N GLY A 484 -3.43 29.21 2.63
CA GLY A 484 -2.39 29.05 3.65
C GLY A 484 -1.72 30.35 4.08
N LYS A 485 -1.60 31.33 3.15
CA LYS A 485 -1.05 32.67 3.41
C LYS A 485 -2.16 33.66 3.77
N ALA A 486 -2.96 33.34 4.79
CA ALA A 486 -4.07 34.20 5.20
C ALA A 486 -3.62 35.67 5.45
N PRO A 487 -4.15 36.67 4.73
CA PRO A 487 -3.75 38.05 4.93
C PRO A 487 -4.17 38.58 6.31
N GLY A 488 -3.32 39.38 6.97
CA GLY A 488 -3.68 40.17 8.14
C GLY A 488 -3.85 39.44 9.45
N GLY A 489 -3.12 38.32 9.71
CA GLY A 489 -3.13 37.66 11.03
C GLY A 489 -4.43 36.92 11.37
N LYS A 490 -5.28 36.65 10.39
CA LYS A 490 -6.48 35.83 10.57
C LYS A 490 -6.10 34.40 10.94
N THR A 491 -6.91 33.76 11.76
CA THR A 491 -6.77 32.34 12.15
C THR A 491 -6.65 31.47 10.89
N LYS A 492 -5.61 30.64 10.82
CA LYS A 492 -5.45 29.69 9.73
C LYS A 492 -6.67 28.77 9.68
N LYS A 493 -7.29 28.64 8.51
CA LYS A 493 -8.41 27.72 8.28
C LYS A 493 -7.86 26.33 8.01
N THR A 494 -8.55 25.29 8.46
CA THR A 494 -8.23 23.89 8.12
C THR A 494 -8.26 23.70 6.61
N PHE A 495 -7.20 23.16 6.06
CA PHE A 495 -7.09 22.88 4.62
C PHE A 495 -6.31 21.60 4.38
N VAL A 496 -6.49 20.98 3.23
CA VAL A 496 -5.78 19.76 2.85
C VAL A 496 -4.56 20.13 2.01
N TYR A 497 -3.39 19.70 2.48
CA TYR A 497 -2.12 19.91 1.79
C TYR A 497 -1.56 18.57 1.30
N ARG A 498 -0.80 18.60 0.24
CA ARG A 498 0.09 17.51 -0.18
C ARG A 498 1.48 17.86 0.33
N VAL A 499 1.92 17.14 1.35
CA VAL A 499 3.17 17.42 2.04
C VAL A 499 4.24 16.37 1.72
N HIS A 500 5.48 16.82 1.66
CA HIS A 500 6.64 15.96 1.46
C HIS A 500 7.76 16.42 2.37
N ASP A 501 8.05 15.61 3.38
CA ASP A 501 9.04 15.93 4.40
C ASP A 501 10.47 15.84 3.87
N LEU A 502 11.40 16.37 4.66
CA LEU A 502 12.82 16.28 4.40
C LEU A 502 13.29 14.82 4.41
N PRO A 503 14.29 14.46 3.61
CA PRO A 503 14.87 13.12 3.64
C PRO A 503 15.51 12.85 5.01
N SER A 504 15.46 11.59 5.45
CA SER A 504 16.12 11.18 6.69
C SER A 504 17.63 11.43 6.61
N PRO A 505 18.24 12.14 7.58
CA PRO A 505 19.70 12.39 7.58
C PRO A 505 20.50 11.10 7.48
N GLU A 506 20.12 10.06 8.20
CA GLU A 506 20.77 8.75 8.17
C GLU A 506 20.72 8.11 6.78
N LYS A 507 19.56 8.11 6.14
CA LYS A 507 19.41 7.57 4.77
C LYS A 507 20.23 8.36 3.76
N MET A 508 20.30 9.69 3.93
CA MET A 508 21.10 10.56 3.06
C MET A 508 22.60 10.32 3.23
N GLU A 509 23.08 10.07 4.44
CA GLU A 509 24.48 9.74 4.68
C GLU A 509 24.86 8.38 4.10
N ASN A 510 23.98 7.38 4.28
CA ASN A 510 24.14 6.06 3.66
C ASN A 510 24.19 6.18 2.13
N PHE A 511 23.28 6.96 1.53
CA PHE A 511 23.28 7.24 0.10
C PHE A 511 24.57 7.95 -0.36
N ALA A 512 25.01 8.99 0.34
CA ALA A 512 26.24 9.71 0.01
C ALA A 512 27.47 8.81 0.13
N THR A 513 27.50 7.91 1.10
CA THR A 513 28.57 6.91 1.25
C THR A 513 28.56 5.91 0.09
N PHE A 514 27.38 5.49 -0.34
CA PHE A 514 27.25 4.59 -1.48
C PHE A 514 27.76 5.21 -2.79
N ILE A 515 27.33 6.43 -3.14
CA ILE A 515 27.72 7.08 -4.41
C ILE A 515 29.22 7.40 -4.51
N ARG A 516 29.92 7.52 -3.36
CA ARG A 516 31.39 7.70 -3.35
C ARG A 516 32.13 6.54 -4.03
N ARG A 517 31.56 5.34 -4.07
CA ARG A 517 32.15 4.17 -4.74
C ARG A 517 32.22 4.34 -6.25
N PHE A 518 31.27 5.10 -6.81
CA PHE A 518 31.23 5.46 -8.23
C PHE A 518 32.00 6.77 -8.52
N GLY A 519 32.72 7.30 -7.51
CA GLY A 519 33.50 8.54 -7.64
C GLY A 519 32.72 9.82 -7.47
N TYR A 520 31.41 9.74 -7.12
CA TYR A 520 30.57 10.92 -6.91
C TYR A 520 30.67 11.42 -5.48
N LYS A 521 30.52 12.74 -5.31
CA LYS A 521 30.53 13.39 -3.99
C LYS A 521 29.30 14.30 -3.86
N MET A 522 28.58 14.16 -2.76
CA MET A 522 27.46 15.01 -2.40
C MET A 522 27.57 15.47 -0.94
N LYS A 523 27.15 16.69 -0.67
CA LYS A 523 27.00 17.20 0.70
C LYS A 523 25.68 16.70 1.29
N THR A 524 25.73 16.20 2.51
CA THR A 524 24.57 15.68 3.26
C THR A 524 24.10 16.67 4.34
N GLU A 525 24.92 17.68 4.63
CA GLU A 525 24.64 18.71 5.62
C GLU A 525 24.57 20.09 4.99
N GLY A 526 23.75 20.97 5.55
CA GLY A 526 23.59 22.34 5.09
C GLY A 526 22.12 22.76 4.97
N LYS A 527 21.86 23.81 4.21
CA LYS A 527 20.49 24.23 3.91
C LYS A 527 19.82 23.20 2.98
N ASN A 528 18.51 22.98 3.15
CA ASN A 528 17.74 22.05 2.34
C ASN A 528 17.90 22.28 0.83
N THR A 529 17.97 23.54 0.41
CA THR A 529 18.24 23.93 -0.98
C THR A 529 19.61 23.51 -1.50
N ASP A 530 20.62 23.38 -0.61
CA ASP A 530 21.97 22.95 -1.00
C ASP A 530 22.00 21.45 -1.21
N ILE A 531 21.28 20.70 -0.38
CA ILE A 531 21.12 19.24 -0.51
C ILE A 531 20.39 18.92 -1.82
N SER A 532 19.26 19.57 -2.09
CA SER A 532 18.51 19.38 -3.34
C SER A 532 19.33 19.71 -4.59
N LYS A 533 20.08 20.79 -4.57
CA LYS A 533 21.01 21.16 -5.66
C LYS A 533 22.13 20.13 -5.81
N GLY A 534 22.61 19.57 -4.70
CA GLY A 534 23.60 18.49 -4.71
C GLY A 534 23.05 17.23 -5.40
N ILE A 535 21.80 16.87 -5.10
CA ILE A 535 21.11 15.74 -5.75
C ILE A 535 20.93 16.01 -7.24
N ASN A 536 20.42 17.18 -7.65
CA ASN A 536 20.24 17.53 -9.05
C ASN A 536 21.58 17.48 -9.82
N LYS A 537 22.65 18.04 -9.25
CA LYS A 537 23.98 17.95 -9.85
C LYS A 537 24.46 16.51 -10.02
N LEU A 538 24.18 15.64 -9.06
CA LEU A 538 24.48 14.22 -9.16
C LEU A 538 23.67 13.57 -10.29
N LEU A 539 22.35 13.84 -10.36
CA LEU A 539 21.48 13.32 -11.41
C LEU A 539 21.95 13.74 -12.81
N ASP A 540 22.35 15.00 -12.99
CA ASP A 540 22.94 15.50 -14.24
C ASP A 540 24.26 14.77 -14.60
N GLN A 541 25.10 14.47 -13.58
CA GLN A 541 26.38 13.79 -13.78
C GLN A 541 26.26 12.31 -14.19
N ILE A 542 25.18 11.65 -13.77
CA ILE A 542 24.94 10.20 -14.04
C ILE A 542 24.12 9.97 -15.29
N GLN A 543 23.58 11.02 -15.91
CA GLN A 543 22.73 10.90 -17.11
C GLN A 543 23.44 10.15 -18.22
N GLY A 544 22.80 9.10 -18.78
CA GLY A 544 23.32 8.22 -19.82
C GLY A 544 24.40 7.24 -19.36
N LYS A 545 24.70 7.14 -18.06
CA LYS A 545 25.70 6.20 -17.53
C LYS A 545 25.05 4.90 -17.05
N PRO A 546 25.77 3.78 -17.03
CA PRO A 546 25.26 2.49 -16.57
C PRO A 546 24.64 2.51 -15.18
N GLU A 547 25.21 3.30 -14.27
CA GLU A 547 24.79 3.43 -12.86
C GLU A 547 23.59 4.39 -12.65
N GLN A 548 23.07 5.03 -13.72
CA GLN A 548 22.00 6.04 -13.61
C GLN A 548 20.79 5.50 -12.86
N ASN A 549 20.18 4.43 -13.36
CA ASN A 549 18.94 3.86 -12.80
C ASN A 549 19.11 3.46 -11.33
N LEU A 550 20.29 2.90 -11.01
CA LEU A 550 20.62 2.50 -9.65
C LEU A 550 20.67 3.70 -8.70
N ILE A 551 21.43 4.74 -9.07
CA ILE A 551 21.64 5.93 -8.22
C ILE A 551 20.32 6.69 -8.07
N GLU A 552 19.52 6.85 -9.14
CA GLU A 552 18.18 7.44 -9.09
C GLU A 552 17.25 6.66 -8.15
N THR A 553 17.24 5.33 -8.25
CA THR A 553 16.42 4.47 -7.37
C THR A 553 16.80 4.64 -5.90
N LEU A 554 18.09 4.65 -5.59
CA LEU A 554 18.58 4.83 -4.22
C LEU A 554 18.33 6.26 -3.70
N ALA A 555 18.49 7.28 -4.54
CA ALA A 555 18.16 8.65 -4.21
C ALA A 555 16.68 8.78 -3.79
N VAL A 556 15.77 8.16 -4.55
CA VAL A 556 14.34 8.13 -4.21
C VAL A 556 14.05 7.35 -2.93
N ARG A 557 14.71 6.19 -2.71
CA ARG A 557 14.55 5.42 -1.46
C ARG A 557 15.04 6.19 -0.22
N ALA A 558 15.97 7.13 -0.39
CA ALA A 558 16.42 8.01 0.68
C ALA A 558 15.42 9.11 1.02
N MET A 559 14.50 9.45 0.10
CA MET A 559 13.44 10.43 0.33
C MET A 559 12.33 9.88 1.21
N GLN A 560 11.59 10.79 1.86
CA GLN A 560 10.33 10.46 2.50
C GLN A 560 9.24 10.29 1.45
N LYS A 561 8.11 9.68 1.85
CA LYS A 561 6.93 9.62 0.98
C LYS A 561 6.08 10.88 1.16
N ALA A 562 5.57 11.42 0.07
CA ALA A 562 4.56 12.46 0.14
C ALA A 562 3.24 11.88 0.67
N ARG A 563 2.49 12.68 1.44
CA ARG A 563 1.20 12.31 2.02
C ARG A 563 0.25 13.50 2.04
N TYR A 564 -1.02 13.24 2.26
CA TYR A 564 -1.98 14.29 2.55
C TYR A 564 -1.99 14.59 4.05
N SER A 565 -2.17 15.85 4.41
CA SER A 565 -2.28 16.28 5.82
C SER A 565 -2.92 17.65 5.90
N THR A 566 -3.57 17.94 7.01
CA THR A 566 -4.04 19.30 7.34
C THR A 566 -2.91 20.18 7.92
N ASP A 567 -1.77 19.58 8.28
CA ASP A 567 -0.58 20.29 8.73
C ASP A 567 0.38 20.55 7.56
N ASN A 568 0.54 21.82 7.22
CA ASN A 568 1.46 22.20 6.16
C ASN A 568 2.91 22.21 6.65
N ILE A 569 3.71 21.32 6.12
CA ILE A 569 5.18 21.29 6.30
C ILE A 569 5.94 21.59 5.00
N GLY A 570 5.21 21.98 3.93
CA GLY A 570 5.75 22.19 2.60
C GLY A 570 5.94 20.89 1.81
N HIS A 571 6.46 21.03 0.60
CA HIS A 571 6.75 19.89 -0.29
C HIS A 571 8.20 19.93 -0.76
N TYR A 572 9.08 19.20 -0.06
CA TYR A 572 10.52 19.23 -0.30
C TYR A 572 10.90 18.96 -1.75
N GLY A 573 10.40 17.88 -2.35
CA GLY A 573 10.76 17.49 -3.73
C GLY A 573 10.39 18.54 -4.79
N LEU A 574 9.34 19.35 -4.56
CA LEU A 574 8.89 20.41 -5.46
C LEU A 574 9.45 21.79 -5.09
N ALA A 575 10.10 21.92 -3.93
CA ALA A 575 10.55 23.19 -3.36
C ALA A 575 9.41 24.21 -3.16
N PHE A 576 8.23 23.75 -2.73
CA PHE A 576 7.08 24.58 -2.44
C PHE A 576 6.82 24.70 -0.95
N GLU A 577 6.58 25.92 -0.44
CA GLU A 577 6.17 26.14 0.95
C GLU A 577 4.72 25.72 1.20
N TYR A 578 3.86 25.84 0.19
CA TYR A 578 2.46 25.47 0.21
C TYR A 578 2.16 24.69 -1.06
N TYR A 579 1.59 23.50 -0.90
CA TYR A 579 1.18 22.69 -2.02
C TYR A 579 -0.04 21.84 -1.66
N THR A 580 -0.95 21.70 -2.59
CA THR A 580 -2.13 20.85 -2.49
C THR A 580 -2.37 20.12 -3.81
N HIS A 581 -3.29 19.19 -3.81
CA HIS A 581 -3.86 18.64 -5.03
C HIS A 581 -5.26 19.22 -5.25
N PHE A 582 -5.46 19.85 -6.40
CA PHE A 582 -6.70 20.50 -6.82
C PHE A 582 -7.13 20.05 -8.21
N THR A 583 -6.20 19.53 -9.01
CA THR A 583 -6.30 19.40 -10.46
C THR A 583 -6.83 18.06 -10.97
N SER A 584 -7.21 17.10 -10.08
CA SER A 584 -7.70 15.80 -10.53
C SER A 584 -8.82 15.23 -9.63
N PRO A 585 -9.98 15.89 -9.49
CA PRO A 585 -11.06 15.46 -8.60
C PRO A 585 -11.85 14.24 -9.11
N ILE A 586 -11.75 13.87 -10.39
CA ILE A 586 -12.39 12.66 -10.93
C ILE A 586 -11.74 11.42 -10.33
N ARG A 587 -10.42 11.46 -10.12
CA ARG A 587 -9.62 10.31 -9.74
C ARG A 587 -8.94 10.39 -8.37
N ARG A 588 -9.06 11.51 -7.64
CA ARG A 588 -8.49 11.68 -6.30
C ARG A 588 -9.49 12.37 -5.37
N TYR A 589 -9.83 11.72 -4.28
CA TYR A 589 -10.75 12.27 -3.29
C TYR A 589 -10.20 13.50 -2.55
N PRO A 590 -8.90 13.62 -2.22
CA PRO A 590 -8.33 14.85 -1.66
C PRO A 590 -8.59 16.10 -2.50
N ASP A 591 -8.59 15.99 -3.82
CA ASP A 591 -8.94 17.13 -4.72
C ASP A 591 -10.40 17.55 -4.53
N MET A 592 -11.33 16.60 -4.35
CA MET A 592 -12.72 16.91 -4.03
C MET A 592 -12.84 17.62 -2.66
N MET A 593 -12.07 17.17 -1.65
CA MET A 593 -11.99 17.87 -0.35
C MET A 593 -11.51 19.29 -0.51
N VAL A 594 -10.46 19.50 -1.30
CA VAL A 594 -9.90 20.83 -1.60
C VAL A 594 -10.91 21.70 -2.31
N HIS A 595 -11.62 21.23 -3.33
CA HIS A 595 -12.67 21.96 -4.03
C HIS A 595 -13.76 22.45 -3.07
N ARG A 596 -14.25 21.58 -2.17
CA ARG A 596 -15.28 21.94 -1.18
C ARG A 596 -14.80 22.95 -0.16
N LEU A 597 -13.59 22.78 0.37
CA LEU A 597 -13.00 23.72 1.31
C LEU A 597 -12.77 25.09 0.66
N LEU A 598 -12.26 25.08 -0.56
CA LEU A 598 -12.00 26.29 -1.34
C LEU A 598 -13.30 27.07 -1.61
N GLU A 599 -14.35 26.40 -2.11
CA GLU A 599 -15.69 26.99 -2.29
C GLU A 599 -16.23 27.59 -1.00
N ARG A 600 -16.20 26.82 0.09
CA ARG A 600 -16.65 27.27 1.41
C ARG A 600 -15.91 28.53 1.87
N TYR A 601 -14.61 28.59 1.64
CA TYR A 601 -13.78 29.70 2.12
C TYR A 601 -13.84 30.94 1.22
N LEU A 602 -14.03 30.75 -0.07
CA LEU A 602 -14.35 31.85 -1.00
C LEU A 602 -15.68 32.52 -0.63
N ALA A 603 -16.68 31.74 -0.22
CA ALA A 603 -17.96 32.24 0.27
C ALA A 603 -17.90 32.80 1.72
N GLY A 604 -16.71 32.94 2.32
CA GLY A 604 -16.54 33.47 3.68
C GLY A 604 -16.87 32.51 4.81
N GLY A 605 -17.09 31.24 4.52
CA GLY A 605 -17.45 30.20 5.51
C GLY A 605 -16.40 29.99 6.60
N ARG A 606 -16.86 29.49 7.78
CA ARG A 606 -16.00 29.16 8.93
C ARG A 606 -15.12 27.94 8.64
N SER A 607 -14.00 27.82 9.37
CA SER A 607 -13.15 26.62 9.36
C SER A 607 -13.93 25.36 9.73
N VAL A 608 -13.47 24.23 9.26
CA VAL A 608 -14.02 22.89 9.54
C VAL A 608 -13.19 22.18 10.64
N SER A 609 -13.68 21.03 11.15
CA SER A 609 -12.92 20.20 12.11
C SER A 609 -11.62 19.72 11.47
N LYS A 610 -10.50 19.96 12.16
CA LYS A 610 -9.17 19.53 11.73
C LYS A 610 -9.05 18.00 11.81
N GLU A 611 -9.49 17.41 12.91
CA GLU A 611 -9.40 15.98 13.17
C GLU A 611 -10.11 15.18 12.06
N LYS A 612 -11.37 15.54 11.77
CA LYS A 612 -12.14 14.87 10.70
C LYS A 612 -11.41 14.88 9.35
N TYR A 613 -10.80 16.01 9.00
CA TYR A 613 -10.09 16.11 7.71
C TYR A 613 -8.72 15.43 7.75
N GLU A 614 -8.06 15.36 8.91
CA GLU A 614 -6.83 14.59 9.06
C GLU A 614 -7.08 13.10 8.89
N ASP A 615 -8.13 12.55 9.50
CA ASP A 615 -8.55 11.14 9.31
C ASP A 615 -8.79 10.83 7.83
N MET A 616 -9.44 11.74 7.10
CA MET A 616 -9.68 11.59 5.66
C MET A 616 -8.38 11.69 4.84
N CYS A 617 -7.42 12.52 5.27
CA CYS A 617 -6.09 12.63 4.66
C CYS A 617 -5.27 11.35 4.86
N ASP A 618 -5.29 10.78 6.07
CA ASP A 618 -4.61 9.54 6.40
C ASP A 618 -5.19 8.37 5.60
N HIS A 619 -6.52 8.26 5.56
CA HIS A 619 -7.20 7.27 4.72
C HIS A 619 -6.79 7.40 3.24
N SER A 620 -6.85 8.61 2.68
CA SER A 620 -6.50 8.86 1.28
C SER A 620 -5.03 8.52 0.99
N SER A 621 -4.11 8.83 1.92
CA SER A 621 -2.68 8.51 1.79
C SER A 621 -2.43 7.01 1.83
N ASN A 622 -3.16 6.29 2.68
CA ASN A 622 -3.10 4.83 2.77
C ASN A 622 -3.64 4.17 1.49
N MET A 623 -4.79 4.62 1.00
CA MET A 623 -5.40 4.08 -0.22
C MET A 623 -4.54 4.35 -1.46
N GLU A 624 -3.89 5.52 -1.56
CA GLU A 624 -2.90 5.81 -2.61
C GLU A 624 -1.74 4.80 -2.58
N GLN A 625 -1.24 4.46 -1.37
CA GLN A 625 -0.17 3.48 -1.24
C GLN A 625 -0.63 2.06 -1.61
N VAL A 626 -1.85 1.70 -1.23
CA VAL A 626 -2.46 0.40 -1.59
C VAL A 626 -2.67 0.31 -3.11
N ALA A 627 -3.21 1.36 -3.73
CA ALA A 627 -3.39 1.44 -5.18
C ALA A 627 -2.05 1.30 -5.94
N ALA A 628 -0.99 2.01 -5.49
CA ALA A 628 0.34 1.91 -6.08
C ALA A 628 0.97 0.51 -5.90
N ASN A 629 0.64 -0.21 -4.83
CA ASN A 629 1.09 -1.58 -4.63
C ASN A 629 0.37 -2.54 -5.60
N ALA A 630 -0.93 -2.37 -5.80
CA ALA A 630 -1.72 -3.15 -6.76
C ALA A 630 -1.24 -2.91 -8.20
N GLU A 631 -0.97 -1.66 -8.59
CA GLU A 631 -0.36 -1.32 -9.88
C GLU A 631 0.97 -2.05 -10.09
N ARG A 632 1.88 -1.97 -9.11
CA ARG A 632 3.17 -2.69 -9.17
C ARG A 632 2.99 -4.21 -9.28
N ALA A 633 2.01 -4.78 -8.57
CA ALA A 633 1.72 -6.20 -8.66
C ALA A 633 1.20 -6.59 -10.05
N SER A 634 0.37 -5.74 -10.69
CA SER A 634 -0.11 -5.97 -12.05
C SER A 634 1.02 -5.87 -13.09
N ILE A 635 1.92 -4.88 -12.94
CA ILE A 635 3.12 -4.75 -13.77
C ILE A 635 4.00 -6.01 -13.62
N LYS A 636 4.24 -6.45 -12.37
CA LYS A 636 5.04 -7.64 -12.11
C LYS A 636 4.41 -8.90 -12.69
N TYR A 637 3.09 -9.06 -12.57
CA TYR A 637 2.37 -10.16 -13.21
C TYR A 637 2.60 -10.17 -14.72
N LYS A 638 2.44 -9.02 -15.38
CA LYS A 638 2.64 -8.88 -16.82
C LYS A 638 4.10 -9.07 -17.27
N GLN A 639 5.06 -8.66 -16.46
CA GLN A 639 6.49 -8.95 -16.71
C GLN A 639 6.76 -10.47 -16.67
N VAL A 640 6.21 -11.18 -15.67
CA VAL A 640 6.37 -12.63 -15.56
C VAL A 640 5.68 -13.34 -16.72
N GLU A 641 4.49 -12.90 -17.11
CA GLU A 641 3.75 -13.43 -18.27
C GLU A 641 4.55 -13.22 -19.57
N PHE A 642 5.08 -12.03 -19.81
CA PHE A 642 5.92 -11.72 -20.95
C PHE A 642 7.20 -12.57 -21.01
N MET A 643 7.80 -12.84 -19.86
CA MET A 643 9.02 -13.62 -19.76
C MET A 643 8.78 -15.14 -19.80
N SER A 644 7.55 -15.60 -19.57
CA SER A 644 7.21 -17.04 -19.63
C SER A 644 7.46 -17.66 -21.00
N ASP A 645 7.28 -16.89 -22.07
CA ASP A 645 7.57 -17.31 -23.46
C ASP A 645 9.09 -17.24 -23.79
N LYS A 646 9.93 -16.86 -22.84
CA LYS A 646 11.37 -16.64 -23.01
C LYS A 646 12.24 -17.54 -22.12
N LEU A 647 11.66 -18.63 -21.62
CA LEU A 647 12.40 -19.62 -20.82
C LEU A 647 13.62 -20.14 -21.59
N GLY A 648 14.75 -20.22 -20.90
CA GLY A 648 16.03 -20.67 -21.45
C GLY A 648 16.78 -19.63 -22.28
N LYS A 649 16.22 -18.46 -22.58
CA LYS A 649 16.93 -17.37 -23.27
C LYS A 649 17.89 -16.65 -22.34
N VAL A 650 18.96 -16.13 -22.91
CA VAL A 650 20.01 -15.39 -22.23
C VAL A 650 19.82 -13.89 -22.44
N PHE A 651 20.03 -13.11 -21.39
CA PHE A 651 19.90 -11.66 -21.37
C PHE A 651 21.02 -11.02 -20.55
N ASP A 652 21.40 -9.82 -20.96
CA ASP A 652 22.26 -8.96 -20.16
C ASP A 652 21.41 -8.07 -19.24
N GLY A 653 21.89 -7.89 -18.04
CA GLY A 653 21.22 -7.08 -17.03
C GLY A 653 22.17 -6.43 -16.04
N VAL A 654 21.61 -5.79 -15.05
CA VAL A 654 22.31 -5.14 -13.96
C VAL A 654 21.74 -5.62 -12.63
N ILE A 655 22.60 -5.82 -11.64
CA ILE A 655 22.17 -6.17 -10.29
C ILE A 655 21.42 -4.97 -9.69
N SER A 656 20.08 -5.07 -9.60
CA SER A 656 19.17 -4.04 -9.07
C SER A 656 18.93 -4.15 -7.57
N GLY A 657 19.28 -5.30 -6.98
CA GLY A 657 19.13 -5.55 -5.55
C GLY A 657 19.98 -6.72 -5.07
N VAL A 658 20.45 -6.63 -3.83
CA VAL A 658 21.20 -7.71 -3.17
C VAL A 658 20.56 -7.98 -1.81
N THR A 659 20.23 -9.24 -1.53
CA THR A 659 19.60 -9.69 -0.30
C THR A 659 20.20 -11.00 0.19
N GLU A 660 19.82 -11.43 1.38
CA GLU A 660 20.18 -12.75 1.90
C GLU A 660 19.66 -13.93 1.03
N TRP A 661 18.64 -13.67 0.18
CA TRP A 661 18.02 -14.67 -0.70
C TRP A 661 18.74 -14.81 -2.05
N GLY A 662 19.50 -13.79 -2.47
CA GLY A 662 20.20 -13.74 -3.75
C GLY A 662 20.27 -12.36 -4.37
N LEU A 663 20.48 -12.35 -5.69
CA LEU A 663 20.64 -11.16 -6.51
C LEU A 663 19.35 -10.89 -7.29
N TYR A 664 18.77 -9.70 -7.13
CA TYR A 664 17.77 -9.21 -8.06
C TYR A 664 18.48 -8.60 -9.27
N VAL A 665 18.06 -8.99 -10.45
CA VAL A 665 18.66 -8.55 -11.72
C VAL A 665 17.58 -7.91 -12.57
N GLU A 666 17.80 -6.69 -12.99
CA GLU A 666 16.98 -5.96 -13.96
C GLU A 666 17.60 -6.11 -15.36
N LEU A 667 16.81 -6.60 -16.31
CA LEU A 667 17.26 -6.80 -17.70
C LEU A 667 17.41 -5.46 -18.42
N ASN A 668 18.46 -5.31 -19.23
CA ASN A 668 18.72 -4.05 -19.96
C ASN A 668 17.66 -3.76 -21.01
N GLU A 669 17.19 -4.79 -21.70
CA GLU A 669 16.29 -4.70 -22.86
C GLU A 669 14.87 -4.28 -22.48
N ASN A 670 14.31 -4.87 -21.41
CA ASN A 670 12.88 -4.75 -21.09
C ASN A 670 12.59 -4.43 -19.63
N LYS A 671 13.64 -4.18 -18.83
CA LYS A 671 13.56 -3.84 -17.39
C LYS A 671 12.76 -4.85 -16.55
N CYS A 672 12.55 -6.06 -17.05
CA CYS A 672 11.99 -7.14 -16.25
C CYS A 672 13.00 -7.52 -15.17
N GLU A 673 12.52 -7.60 -13.92
CA GLU A 673 13.36 -7.95 -12.79
C GLU A 673 13.10 -9.39 -12.35
N GLY A 674 14.14 -10.15 -12.07
CA GLY A 674 14.07 -11.51 -11.55
C GLY A 674 15.11 -11.76 -10.47
N LEU A 675 15.00 -12.89 -9.78
CA LEU A 675 15.89 -13.31 -8.72
C LEU A 675 16.86 -14.38 -9.23
N VAL A 676 18.16 -14.18 -9.03
CA VAL A 676 19.15 -15.26 -9.04
C VAL A 676 19.29 -15.74 -7.59
N PRO A 677 18.74 -16.90 -7.22
CA PRO A 677 18.79 -17.40 -5.85
C PRO A 677 20.23 -17.64 -5.39
N ILE A 678 20.56 -17.30 -4.16
CA ILE A 678 21.92 -17.47 -3.63
C ILE A 678 22.37 -18.95 -3.68
N ARG A 679 21.44 -19.89 -3.56
CA ARG A 679 21.70 -21.34 -3.66
C ARG A 679 22.15 -21.78 -5.07
N ASP A 680 21.84 -20.99 -6.09
CA ASP A 680 22.15 -21.28 -7.48
C ASP A 680 23.52 -20.67 -7.90
N LEU A 681 24.17 -19.91 -6.99
CA LEU A 681 25.56 -19.46 -7.12
C LEU A 681 26.49 -20.58 -6.62
N GLN A 682 26.88 -21.50 -7.51
CA GLN A 682 27.55 -22.78 -7.12
C GLN A 682 29.07 -22.69 -7.04
N ASP A 683 29.68 -21.58 -7.47
CA ASP A 683 31.12 -21.39 -7.54
C ASP A 683 31.78 -21.14 -6.17
N ASP A 684 31.01 -20.62 -5.19
CA ASP A 684 31.47 -20.37 -3.81
C ASP A 684 30.27 -20.37 -2.84
N TYR A 685 30.56 -20.27 -1.55
CA TYR A 685 29.56 -19.99 -0.51
C TYR A 685 29.50 -18.50 -0.26
N TYR A 686 28.36 -17.87 -0.58
CA TYR A 686 28.16 -16.44 -0.49
C TYR A 686 27.53 -16.00 0.81
N GLU A 687 28.01 -14.91 1.37
CA GLU A 687 27.48 -14.22 2.55
C GLU A 687 27.01 -12.83 2.18
N PHE A 688 25.83 -12.44 2.72
CA PHE A 688 25.26 -11.13 2.50
C PHE A 688 25.91 -10.08 3.42
N ASP A 689 26.47 -9.04 2.84
CA ASP A 689 26.95 -7.83 3.51
C ASP A 689 25.94 -6.71 3.33
N GLU A 690 25.05 -6.54 4.31
CA GLU A 690 23.99 -5.53 4.28
C GLU A 690 24.53 -4.11 4.16
N LYS A 691 25.64 -3.79 4.84
CA LYS A 691 26.25 -2.44 4.82
C LYS A 691 26.78 -2.08 3.43
N ASN A 692 27.22 -3.06 2.70
CA ASN A 692 27.84 -2.87 1.40
C ASN A 692 26.94 -3.24 0.23
N TYR A 693 25.71 -3.71 0.48
CA TYR A 693 24.75 -4.19 -0.55
C TYR A 693 25.42 -5.15 -1.53
N CYS A 694 26.13 -6.18 -1.00
CA CYS A 694 26.83 -7.13 -1.83
C CYS A 694 26.78 -8.56 -1.24
N LEU A 695 26.94 -9.56 -2.11
CA LEU A 695 27.26 -10.93 -1.73
C LEU A 695 28.77 -11.14 -1.87
N ILE A 696 29.41 -11.72 -0.85
CA ILE A 696 30.85 -11.98 -0.83
C ILE A 696 31.10 -13.46 -0.70
N GLY A 697 31.81 -14.06 -1.66
CA GLY A 697 32.24 -15.45 -1.63
C GLY A 697 33.28 -15.70 -0.53
N ARG A 698 33.09 -16.76 0.25
CA ARG A 698 33.99 -17.08 1.37
C ARG A 698 35.39 -17.48 0.92
N ARG A 699 35.51 -18.28 -0.16
CA ARG A 699 36.78 -18.84 -0.63
C ARG A 699 37.44 -17.94 -1.68
N ARG A 700 36.73 -17.68 -2.78
CA ARG A 700 37.27 -16.91 -3.92
C ARG A 700 37.25 -15.41 -3.71
N LYS A 701 36.55 -14.94 -2.68
CA LYS A 701 36.35 -13.50 -2.41
C LYS A 701 35.70 -12.75 -3.58
N HIS A 702 35.10 -13.47 -4.52
CA HIS A 702 34.33 -12.87 -5.57
C HIS A 702 33.16 -12.10 -4.95
N ARG A 703 32.84 -10.93 -5.53
CA ARG A 703 31.84 -10.03 -4.97
C ARG A 703 30.84 -9.68 -6.05
N PHE A 704 29.57 -9.90 -5.76
CA PHE A 704 28.44 -9.37 -6.53
C PHE A 704 27.90 -8.16 -5.80
N GLN A 705 27.92 -7.00 -6.43
CA GLN A 705 27.47 -5.76 -5.84
C GLN A 705 26.32 -5.16 -6.63
N LEU A 706 25.56 -4.32 -5.96
CA LEU A 706 24.54 -3.51 -6.57
C LEU A 706 25.15 -2.66 -7.70
N GLY A 707 24.55 -2.73 -8.91
CA GLY A 707 25.03 -2.02 -10.11
C GLY A 707 26.00 -2.79 -11.01
N ASP A 708 26.47 -3.96 -10.60
CA ASP A 708 27.35 -4.76 -11.46
C ASP A 708 26.56 -5.31 -12.67
N PRO A 709 27.19 -5.29 -13.87
CA PRO A 709 26.62 -5.95 -15.03
C PRO A 709 26.67 -7.47 -14.83
N ILE A 710 25.65 -8.16 -15.32
CA ILE A 710 25.53 -9.60 -15.17
C ILE A 710 24.76 -10.21 -16.34
N THR A 711 25.22 -11.36 -16.83
CA THR A 711 24.52 -12.11 -17.86
C THR A 711 23.76 -13.27 -17.21
N ILE A 712 22.47 -13.35 -17.50
CA ILE A 712 21.57 -14.35 -16.90
C ILE A 712 20.80 -15.12 -17.95
N LYS A 713 20.32 -16.28 -17.56
CA LYS A 713 19.38 -17.12 -18.31
C LYS A 713 18.07 -17.18 -17.57
N VAL A 714 16.94 -17.07 -18.25
CA VAL A 714 15.61 -17.21 -17.66
C VAL A 714 15.41 -18.66 -17.26
N ALA A 715 15.36 -18.94 -15.96
CA ALA A 715 15.28 -20.29 -15.41
C ALA A 715 13.82 -20.71 -15.16
N SER A 716 13.00 -19.83 -14.59
CA SER A 716 11.61 -20.10 -14.24
C SER A 716 10.76 -18.84 -14.27
N ALA A 717 9.51 -18.97 -14.69
CA ALA A 717 8.49 -17.93 -14.64
C ALA A 717 7.24 -18.52 -13.96
N ASN A 718 6.95 -18.08 -12.75
CA ASN A 718 5.80 -18.52 -11.98
C ASN A 718 4.76 -17.41 -11.90
N LEU A 719 3.69 -17.53 -12.69
CA LEU A 719 2.61 -16.54 -12.76
C LEU A 719 1.83 -16.44 -11.45
N GLU A 720 1.55 -17.58 -10.80
CA GLU A 720 0.81 -17.61 -9.54
C GLU A 720 1.55 -16.83 -8.45
N ARG A 721 2.87 -17.01 -8.35
CA ARG A 721 3.72 -16.32 -7.37
C ARG A 721 4.21 -14.96 -7.84
N LYS A 722 3.90 -14.56 -9.07
CA LYS A 722 4.41 -13.33 -9.71
C LYS A 722 5.94 -13.26 -9.62
N GLN A 723 6.60 -14.42 -9.76
CA GLN A 723 8.04 -14.58 -9.53
C GLN A 723 8.75 -15.03 -10.81
N LEU A 724 9.87 -14.37 -11.06
CA LEU A 724 10.77 -14.68 -12.17
C LEU A 724 12.12 -15.07 -11.57
N ASP A 725 12.59 -16.28 -11.86
CA ASP A 725 13.90 -16.75 -11.41
C ASP A 725 14.86 -16.83 -12.60
N PHE A 726 16.06 -16.37 -12.33
CA PHE A 726 17.18 -16.39 -13.28
C PHE A 726 18.28 -17.31 -12.80
N ALA A 727 19.06 -17.84 -13.74
CA ALA A 727 20.31 -18.53 -13.48
C ALA A 727 21.47 -17.72 -14.02
N LEU A 728 22.58 -17.67 -13.29
CA LEU A 728 23.80 -17.04 -13.75
C LEU A 728 24.33 -17.83 -14.98
N VAL A 729 24.74 -17.12 -16.02
CA VAL A 729 25.48 -17.70 -17.12
C VAL A 729 26.96 -17.56 -16.80
N ASP A 730 27.63 -18.70 -16.54
CA ASP A 730 29.08 -18.72 -16.37
C ASP A 730 29.74 -18.24 -17.68
N HIS A 731 30.32 -17.07 -17.63
CA HIS A 731 31.35 -16.74 -18.59
C HIS A 731 32.58 -17.51 -18.12
N ASP A 732 33.02 -18.49 -18.92
CA ASP A 732 34.32 -19.12 -18.73
C ASP A 732 35.36 -18.02 -18.49
N MET A 733 35.85 -17.93 -17.22
CA MET A 733 36.98 -17.10 -16.85
C MET A 733 38.29 -17.75 -17.27
#